data_12d8756d60382776c9dd4290640b1d28
#
_entry.id   12d8756d60382776c9dd4290640b1d28
#
_cell.length_a   1.000
_cell.length_b   1.000
_cell.length_c   1.000
_cell.angle_alpha   90.00
_cell.angle_beta   90.00
_cell.angle_gamma   90.00
#
_symmetry.space_group_name_H-M   'P 1'
#
loop_
_entity.id
_entity.type
_entity.pdbx_description
1 polymer ?
#
loop_
_entity_poly.entity_id
_entity_poly.type
_entity_poly.pdbx_seq_one_letter_code
_entity_poly.pdbx_strand_id
1 'polypeptide(L)'
;MKKKRYTFDEAYQASLEYFKGDELAAKVWVSKYALKDSQGEIYEKTPADMHRRLASEVARIEQKYANPLSEQELFDLFDRFQYIIPQGSPMTGIGNEYQVASLSNCFVIGMDGNADSYGAIIRVDEEQVQLMKRRGGVGHDLSHIRPKGSPVKNSALTSTGLVPFMERYSNSTREVAQDGRRGALMLSVSIKHPDSENFIDAKLEQGKVTGANISVKIDDDFMQAAAEGKPYVQKYPIDADKPKYEKTIDAKGLWDKIIHNAWRSAEPGVLFWDTIIRESVPDCYADLGFKTVSTNPCGEIPLCPYDSCRLLAINLYSYVVNPFREDARFDFELFGKHVQLAQRIMDDIIDLESEKIEMILNKINSDPESEEVKTSERNLWLKIQKKTLQGRRTGVGITAEGDMLAALGIRYGSDEGNDFSEQVHRAVALNAYRSSVEMARERGAFEIFDAEREKNNPFILRLKDADNQLYEDMVKFGRRNIACLTIAPTGTTSLMSQTTSGIEPVFLPVYTRRRKVNPSDKDVKIDFVDVNGDSWEEYTVFHHKFVTWMEANGYSSSKRYSKQEVEEMVEKSPYYKATSNDVDWLQKVKMQGRVQKWVDHSISVTINLPSDVSEELVGELYMEAWKSGCKGCTVYRDGSRAGVLIANDKEEKEDKGKEKDDDCYEMPQVVTSRPIELEADVIKFQNNKEKWIAFIGLLNGRPYEIFTGINDEDDGIMIPKNVTTGKIIKAYDNDGRKHYDFQFQNRRGYKVTIEGLDGKFNPEFWNYAKLISGVLRYGMPIDQVIKLVSGLELDSETINTWKNGVERALKKYLPSETEAKGQKCPVCGHESLVYEEGCLKCRNCGASKCG
;
A
#
# COMPACT_ATOMS: atom_id res chain seq x y z
N MET A 1 34.03 25.66 -5.43
CA MET A 1 33.00 26.33 -6.25
C MET A 1 31.67 26.16 -5.55
N LYS A 2 30.85 27.22 -5.43
CA LYS A 2 29.49 27.05 -4.93
C LYS A 2 28.72 26.19 -5.94
N LYS A 3 28.17 25.04 -5.50
CA LYS A 3 27.34 24.22 -6.37
C LYS A 3 26.16 25.04 -6.88
N LYS A 4 25.81 24.95 -8.18
CA LYS A 4 24.70 25.69 -8.77
C LYS A 4 23.38 25.16 -8.18
N ARG A 5 22.45 26.08 -7.90
CA ARG A 5 21.11 25.76 -7.39
C ARG A 5 20.10 25.95 -8.48
N TYR A 6 19.01 25.21 -8.41
CA TYR A 6 17.89 25.28 -9.35
C TYR A 6 16.58 25.38 -8.56
N THR A 7 15.63 26.12 -9.10
CA THR A 7 14.24 26.10 -8.61
C THR A 7 13.56 24.79 -9.01
N PHE A 8 12.45 24.49 -8.35
CA PHE A 8 11.64 23.32 -8.73
C PHE A 8 11.23 23.40 -10.21
N ASP A 9 10.77 24.56 -10.67
CA ASP A 9 10.31 24.76 -12.04
C ASP A 9 11.44 24.61 -13.06
N GLU A 10 12.64 25.13 -12.79
CA GLU A 10 13.81 24.94 -13.68
C GLU A 10 14.18 23.47 -13.81
N ALA A 11 14.22 22.73 -12.70
CA ALA A 11 14.51 21.31 -12.70
C ALA A 11 13.38 20.49 -13.36
N TYR A 12 12.12 20.87 -13.11
CA TYR A 12 10.96 20.20 -13.69
C TYR A 12 10.91 20.37 -15.21
N GLN A 13 11.07 21.60 -15.73
CA GLN A 13 11.05 21.84 -17.18
C GLN A 13 12.20 21.11 -17.89
N ALA A 14 13.40 21.15 -17.35
CA ALA A 14 14.53 20.41 -17.91
C ALA A 14 14.32 18.88 -17.86
N SER A 15 13.72 18.37 -16.79
CA SER A 15 13.38 16.97 -16.67
C SER A 15 12.24 16.54 -17.59
N LEU A 16 11.29 17.43 -17.83
CA LEU A 16 10.20 17.18 -18.79
C LEU A 16 10.76 16.98 -20.21
N GLU A 17 11.76 17.78 -20.60
CA GLU A 17 12.46 17.60 -21.87
C GLU A 17 13.26 16.27 -21.89
N TYR A 18 13.97 15.94 -20.79
CA TYR A 18 14.69 14.69 -20.65
C TYR A 18 13.79 13.46 -20.81
N PHE A 19 12.58 13.49 -20.23
CA PHE A 19 11.58 12.42 -20.33
C PHE A 19 10.63 12.56 -21.54
N LYS A 20 10.98 13.39 -22.52
CA LYS A 20 10.21 13.58 -23.76
C LYS A 20 8.73 13.94 -23.53
N GLY A 21 8.46 14.79 -22.56
CA GLY A 21 7.12 15.28 -22.23
C GLY A 21 6.35 14.45 -21.19
N ASP A 22 6.94 13.42 -20.58
CA ASP A 22 6.30 12.67 -19.49
C ASP A 22 6.34 13.45 -18.18
N GLU A 23 5.22 14.11 -17.88
CA GLU A 23 5.03 14.97 -16.69
C GLU A 23 5.17 14.17 -15.39
N LEU A 24 4.68 12.92 -15.39
CA LEU A 24 4.70 12.08 -14.20
C LEU A 24 6.13 11.65 -13.85
N ALA A 25 6.88 11.18 -14.83
CA ALA A 25 8.29 10.82 -14.66
C ALA A 25 9.12 12.05 -14.19
N ALA A 26 8.95 13.21 -14.83
CA ALA A 26 9.63 14.44 -14.47
C ALA A 26 9.31 14.86 -13.02
N LYS A 27 8.04 14.90 -12.66
CA LYS A 27 7.59 15.28 -11.32
C LYS A 27 8.09 14.31 -10.25
N VAL A 28 8.05 13.00 -10.52
CA VAL A 28 8.54 11.96 -9.60
C VAL A 28 10.04 12.13 -9.37
N TRP A 29 10.82 12.33 -10.42
CA TRP A 29 12.26 12.52 -10.29
C TRP A 29 12.59 13.76 -9.46
N VAL A 30 12.07 14.93 -9.83
CA VAL A 30 12.36 16.18 -9.10
C VAL A 30 11.94 16.11 -7.65
N SER A 31 10.75 15.52 -7.37
CA SER A 31 10.22 15.47 -6.00
C SER A 31 10.97 14.48 -5.11
N LYS A 32 11.41 13.34 -5.64
CA LYS A 32 11.89 12.20 -4.82
C LYS A 32 13.38 11.90 -4.95
N TYR A 33 14.02 12.22 -6.08
CA TYR A 33 15.36 11.72 -6.40
C TYR A 33 16.41 12.78 -6.67
N ALA A 34 16.02 13.96 -7.15
CA ALA A 34 16.95 15.08 -7.32
C ALA A 34 17.68 15.40 -6.03
N LEU A 35 18.98 15.67 -6.11
CA LEU A 35 19.81 16.01 -4.96
C LEU A 35 19.32 17.31 -4.31
N LYS A 36 18.99 17.23 -3.03
CA LYS A 36 18.49 18.35 -2.23
C LYS A 36 19.21 18.44 -0.89
N ASP A 37 19.33 19.67 -0.38
CA ASP A 37 19.73 19.90 1.00
C ASP A 37 18.54 19.84 1.99
N SER A 38 18.81 20.10 3.27
CA SER A 38 17.79 20.12 4.33
C SER A 38 16.80 21.27 4.22
N GLN A 39 17.07 22.26 3.36
CA GLN A 39 16.19 23.40 3.09
C GLN A 39 15.34 23.20 1.84
N GLY A 40 15.54 22.07 1.13
CA GLY A 40 14.83 21.75 -0.11
C GLY A 40 15.42 22.36 -1.38
N GLU A 41 16.62 23.01 -1.29
CA GLU A 41 17.32 23.55 -2.45
C GLU A 41 17.82 22.42 -3.35
N ILE A 42 17.57 22.53 -4.65
CA ILE A 42 17.88 21.48 -5.65
C ILE A 42 19.24 21.77 -6.28
N TYR A 43 20.08 20.77 -6.40
CA TYR A 43 21.45 20.85 -6.94
C TYR A 43 21.65 20.08 -8.26
N GLU A 44 20.63 19.39 -8.73
CA GLU A 44 20.62 18.67 -10.00
C GLU A 44 19.52 19.18 -10.89
N LYS A 45 19.82 19.45 -12.15
CA LYS A 45 18.88 19.99 -13.11
C LYS A 45 18.06 18.91 -13.82
N THR A 46 18.71 17.78 -14.10
CA THR A 46 18.13 16.64 -14.83
C THR A 46 18.58 15.31 -14.24
N PRO A 47 17.90 14.19 -14.58
CA PRO A 47 18.36 12.85 -14.21
C PRO A 47 19.81 12.55 -14.66
N ALA A 48 20.29 13.14 -15.72
CA ALA A 48 21.67 12.94 -16.16
C ALA A 48 22.70 13.46 -15.13
N ASP A 49 22.40 14.55 -14.43
CA ASP A 49 23.27 15.06 -13.35
C ASP A 49 23.32 14.06 -12.19
N MET A 50 22.17 13.46 -11.84
CA MET A 50 22.11 12.38 -10.86
C MET A 50 22.95 11.17 -11.31
N HIS A 51 22.80 10.72 -12.54
CA HIS A 51 23.54 9.57 -13.05
C HIS A 51 25.06 9.84 -13.06
N ARG A 52 25.50 11.07 -13.33
CA ARG A 52 26.92 11.45 -13.20
C ARG A 52 27.40 11.38 -11.76
N ARG A 53 26.61 11.87 -10.80
CA ARG A 53 26.93 11.75 -9.38
C ARG A 53 27.09 10.30 -8.96
N LEU A 54 26.15 9.43 -9.34
CA LEU A 54 26.22 7.99 -9.05
C LEU A 54 27.47 7.36 -9.68
N ALA A 55 27.72 7.62 -10.96
CA ALA A 55 28.85 7.08 -11.69
C ALA A 55 30.21 7.53 -11.10
N SER A 56 30.34 8.80 -10.74
CA SER A 56 31.54 9.35 -10.13
C SER A 56 31.88 8.70 -8.79
N GLU A 57 30.88 8.49 -7.93
CA GLU A 57 31.08 7.87 -6.62
C GLU A 57 31.40 6.37 -6.71
N VAL A 58 30.72 5.63 -7.60
CA VAL A 58 31.04 4.22 -7.85
C VAL A 58 32.43 4.09 -8.45
N ALA A 59 32.79 4.95 -9.43
CA ALA A 59 34.17 4.97 -10.01
C ALA A 59 35.24 5.27 -8.95
N ARG A 60 34.94 6.13 -7.98
CA ARG A 60 35.83 6.40 -6.83
C ARG A 60 36.09 5.15 -5.99
N ILE A 61 35.06 4.33 -5.75
CA ILE A 61 35.22 3.05 -5.05
C ILE A 61 36.01 2.06 -5.90
N GLU A 62 35.71 1.95 -7.18
CA GLU A 62 36.40 1.07 -8.12
C GLU A 62 37.94 1.30 -8.13
N GLN A 63 38.40 2.54 -7.92
CA GLN A 63 39.84 2.85 -7.83
C GLN A 63 40.55 2.14 -6.65
N LYS A 64 39.83 1.55 -5.70
CA LYS A 64 40.43 0.75 -4.63
C LYS A 64 40.80 -0.67 -5.10
N TYR A 65 40.34 -1.09 -6.27
CA TYR A 65 40.41 -2.46 -6.77
C TYR A 65 41.14 -2.54 -8.12
N ALA A 66 41.50 -3.77 -8.51
CA ALA A 66 42.09 -4.01 -9.82
C ALA A 66 41.05 -3.84 -10.95
N ASN A 67 41.51 -3.40 -12.12
CA ASN A 67 40.68 -3.23 -13.31
C ASN A 67 39.44 -2.36 -13.06
N PRO A 68 39.58 -1.12 -12.56
CA PRO A 68 38.46 -0.28 -12.18
C PRO A 68 37.62 0.13 -13.39
N LEU A 69 36.31 0.12 -13.22
CA LEU A 69 35.38 0.73 -14.18
C LEU A 69 35.56 2.26 -14.18
N SER A 70 35.54 2.84 -15.37
CA SER A 70 35.58 4.29 -15.54
C SER A 70 34.23 4.96 -15.23
N GLU A 71 34.27 6.23 -14.87
CA GLU A 71 33.04 7.04 -14.66
C GLU A 71 32.16 7.05 -15.91
N GLN A 72 32.73 7.07 -17.11
CA GLN A 72 31.97 7.09 -18.35
C GLN A 72 31.26 5.74 -18.61
N GLU A 73 31.91 4.61 -18.41
CA GLU A 73 31.31 3.28 -18.51
C GLU A 73 30.12 3.14 -17.54
N LEU A 74 30.30 3.59 -16.31
CA LEU A 74 29.23 3.58 -15.30
C LEU A 74 28.08 4.53 -15.66
N PHE A 75 28.39 5.72 -16.16
CA PHE A 75 27.37 6.66 -16.62
C PHE A 75 26.54 6.07 -17.78
N ASP A 76 27.17 5.45 -18.76
CA ASP A 76 26.50 4.83 -19.90
C ASP A 76 25.56 3.68 -19.48
N LEU A 77 25.88 2.98 -18.39
CA LEU A 77 25.00 1.95 -17.82
C LEU A 77 23.76 2.54 -17.11
N PHE A 78 23.90 3.73 -16.51
CA PHE A 78 22.83 4.37 -15.73
C PHE A 78 21.94 5.30 -16.58
N ASP A 79 22.56 6.00 -17.57
CA ASP A 79 21.87 7.09 -18.27
C ASP A 79 20.55 6.63 -18.89
N ARG A 80 19.57 7.54 -18.86
CA ARG A 80 18.20 7.32 -19.34
C ARG A 80 17.47 6.15 -18.69
N PHE A 81 17.95 5.65 -17.55
CA PHE A 81 17.40 4.44 -16.91
C PHE A 81 17.38 3.23 -17.86
N GLN A 82 18.38 3.20 -18.76
CA GLN A 82 18.34 2.26 -19.87
C GLN A 82 18.69 0.85 -19.43
N TYR A 83 19.81 0.62 -18.75
CA TYR A 83 20.30 -0.73 -18.44
C TYR A 83 20.24 -1.04 -16.95
N ILE A 84 20.90 -0.25 -16.12
CA ILE A 84 21.08 -0.49 -14.69
C ILE A 84 20.47 0.68 -13.90
N ILE A 85 19.59 0.38 -12.98
CA ILE A 85 18.82 1.37 -12.23
C ILE A 85 18.97 1.10 -10.73
N PRO A 86 19.87 1.83 -10.03
CA PRO A 86 19.89 1.81 -8.57
C PRO A 86 18.52 2.21 -8.01
N GLN A 87 18.06 1.54 -6.94
CA GLN A 87 16.71 1.73 -6.42
C GLN A 87 16.71 2.61 -5.16
N GLY A 88 15.73 3.46 -5.03
CA GLY A 88 15.39 4.18 -3.80
C GLY A 88 16.59 4.83 -3.09
N SER A 89 17.04 4.23 -1.99
CA SER A 89 18.08 4.79 -1.13
C SER A 89 19.45 4.93 -1.80
N PRO A 90 19.95 3.97 -2.60
CA PRO A 90 21.16 4.17 -3.41
C PRO A 90 21.06 5.38 -4.34
N MET A 91 19.95 5.50 -5.08
CA MET A 91 19.77 6.60 -6.04
C MET A 91 19.79 7.98 -5.37
N THR A 92 19.17 8.12 -4.21
CA THR A 92 19.11 9.40 -3.47
C THR A 92 20.33 9.68 -2.61
N GLY A 93 20.99 8.62 -2.10
CA GLY A 93 21.97 8.74 -1.03
C GLY A 93 23.44 8.71 -1.51
N ILE A 94 23.74 8.04 -2.62
CA ILE A 94 25.11 8.01 -3.16
C ILE A 94 25.56 9.43 -3.52
N GLY A 95 26.71 9.87 -2.98
CA GLY A 95 27.24 11.22 -3.19
C GLY A 95 26.40 12.36 -2.58
N ASN A 96 25.39 12.04 -1.79
CA ASN A 96 24.61 13.03 -1.05
C ASN A 96 25.29 13.35 0.29
N GLU A 97 25.88 14.56 0.38
CA GLU A 97 26.54 15.06 1.58
C GLU A 97 25.59 15.86 2.51
N TYR A 98 24.41 16.22 2.04
CA TYR A 98 23.43 17.03 2.76
C TYR A 98 22.57 16.25 3.74
N GLN A 99 22.38 14.96 3.50
CA GLN A 99 21.55 14.07 4.31
C GLN A 99 22.38 12.91 4.85
N VAL A 100 22.37 12.77 6.17
CA VAL A 100 23.02 11.64 6.86
C VAL A 100 22.03 10.47 6.87
N ALA A 101 22.05 9.68 5.81
CA ALA A 101 21.13 8.56 5.60
C ALA A 101 21.89 7.31 5.08
N SER A 102 21.29 6.15 5.26
CA SER A 102 21.77 4.88 4.76
C SER A 102 21.47 4.72 3.27
N LEU A 103 22.28 3.94 2.56
CA LEU A 103 22.03 3.47 1.20
C LEU A 103 21.20 2.18 1.20
N SER A 104 20.99 1.55 2.35
CA SER A 104 20.16 0.35 2.45
C SER A 104 18.67 0.72 2.34
N ASN A 105 17.96 -0.02 1.51
CA ASN A 105 16.53 0.15 1.32
C ASN A 105 15.72 -0.48 2.46
N CYS A 106 16.22 -1.60 2.99
CA CYS A 106 15.48 -2.48 3.87
C CYS A 106 16.36 -3.08 4.95
N PHE A 107 15.78 -3.24 6.14
CA PHE A 107 16.39 -3.82 7.32
C PHE A 107 15.42 -4.81 7.96
N VAL A 108 15.97 -5.81 8.64
CA VAL A 108 15.24 -6.58 9.65
C VAL A 108 15.92 -6.34 10.99
N ILE A 109 15.13 -6.15 12.02
CA ILE A 109 15.60 -6.01 13.40
C ILE A 109 14.97 -7.06 14.29
N GLY A 110 15.47 -7.22 15.47
CA GLY A 110 15.00 -8.13 16.49
C GLY A 110 16.04 -8.23 17.59
N MET A 111 15.65 -8.79 18.70
CA MET A 111 16.58 -9.02 19.79
C MET A 111 17.24 -10.38 19.64
N ASP A 112 18.51 -10.50 20.05
CA ASP A 112 19.18 -11.77 20.17
C ASP A 112 18.46 -12.62 21.23
N GLY A 113 17.98 -13.80 20.82
CA GLY A 113 17.22 -14.70 21.68
C GLY A 113 15.73 -14.31 21.84
N ASN A 114 15.06 -14.98 22.77
CA ASN A 114 13.62 -14.82 23.04
C ASN A 114 13.37 -13.59 23.93
N ALA A 115 13.52 -12.41 23.38
CA ALA A 115 13.33 -11.15 24.10
C ALA A 115 11.84 -10.80 24.23
N ASP A 116 11.17 -11.42 25.18
CA ASP A 116 9.77 -11.25 25.52
C ASP A 116 9.58 -10.35 26.76
N SER A 117 10.52 -9.46 27.04
CA SER A 117 10.38 -8.47 28.09
C SER A 117 9.85 -7.15 27.53
N TYR A 118 9.16 -6.38 28.40
CA TYR A 118 8.66 -5.05 27.99
C TYR A 118 9.79 -4.14 27.52
N GLY A 119 10.96 -4.21 28.19
CA GLY A 119 12.13 -3.45 27.79
C GLY A 119 12.64 -3.83 26.40
N ALA A 120 12.65 -5.12 26.05
CA ALA A 120 13.03 -5.60 24.72
C ALA A 120 12.03 -5.16 23.65
N ILE A 121 10.73 -5.23 23.93
CA ILE A 121 9.66 -4.79 23.01
C ILE A 121 9.79 -3.29 22.71
N ILE A 122 10.03 -2.46 23.74
CA ILE A 122 10.25 -1.02 23.57
C ILE A 122 11.57 -0.73 22.84
N ARG A 123 12.60 -1.53 23.07
CA ARG A 123 13.89 -1.39 22.37
C ARG A 123 13.72 -1.61 20.86
N VAL A 124 12.93 -2.61 20.45
CA VAL A 124 12.63 -2.83 19.03
C VAL A 124 11.89 -1.65 18.42
N ASP A 125 10.97 -1.02 19.15
CA ASP A 125 10.28 0.20 18.72
C ASP A 125 11.24 1.36 18.51
N GLU A 126 12.16 1.58 19.44
CA GLU A 126 13.22 2.58 19.32
C GLU A 126 14.12 2.32 18.11
N GLU A 127 14.61 1.10 17.94
CA GLU A 127 15.46 0.71 16.80
C GLU A 127 14.74 0.89 15.46
N GLN A 128 13.44 0.58 15.39
CA GLN A 128 12.59 0.80 14.23
C GLN A 128 12.60 2.28 13.81
N VAL A 129 12.36 3.19 14.74
CA VAL A 129 12.34 4.64 14.49
C VAL A 129 13.72 5.14 14.06
N GLN A 130 14.80 4.68 14.72
CA GLN A 130 16.17 5.06 14.38
C GLN A 130 16.55 4.68 12.93
N LEU A 131 16.07 3.55 12.41
CA LEU A 131 16.28 3.14 11.03
C LEU A 131 15.40 3.93 10.06
N MET A 132 14.14 4.13 10.39
CA MET A 132 13.22 4.85 9.53
C MET A 132 13.64 6.29 9.31
N LYS A 133 14.18 7.00 10.32
CA LYS A 133 14.71 8.36 10.15
C LYS A 133 15.93 8.42 9.22
N ARG A 134 16.60 7.28 8.97
CA ARG A 134 17.71 7.12 8.02
C ARG A 134 17.28 6.50 6.68
N ARG A 135 15.98 6.57 6.34
CA ARG A 135 15.33 6.13 5.09
C ARG A 135 15.16 4.61 4.91
N GLY A 136 15.43 3.80 5.94
CA GLY A 136 15.23 2.35 5.89
C GLY A 136 13.77 1.93 6.03
N GLY A 137 13.32 0.95 5.24
CA GLY A 137 12.14 0.16 5.54
C GLY A 137 12.52 -0.93 6.56
N VAL A 138 11.62 -1.25 7.48
CA VAL A 138 11.93 -2.16 8.60
C VAL A 138 10.97 -3.33 8.64
N GLY A 139 11.47 -4.52 8.94
CA GLY A 139 10.66 -5.68 9.29
C GLY A 139 11.10 -6.30 10.60
N HIS A 140 10.17 -6.85 11.36
CA HIS A 140 10.48 -7.68 12.52
C HIS A 140 9.38 -8.68 12.85
N ASP A 141 9.76 -9.72 13.56
CA ASP A 141 8.90 -10.85 13.91
C ASP A 141 8.37 -10.74 15.33
N LEU A 142 7.10 -11.06 15.51
CA LEU A 142 6.42 -11.00 16.81
C LEU A 142 6.27 -12.37 17.48
N SER A 143 6.75 -13.43 16.85
CA SER A 143 6.55 -14.81 17.34
C SER A 143 7.21 -15.11 18.69
N HIS A 144 8.14 -14.24 19.14
CA HIS A 144 8.82 -14.37 20.44
C HIS A 144 8.01 -13.75 21.60
N ILE A 145 7.00 -12.93 21.32
CA ILE A 145 6.14 -12.31 22.36
C ILE A 145 5.16 -13.36 22.85
N ARG A 146 5.03 -13.49 24.19
CA ARG A 146 4.12 -14.48 24.78
C ARG A 146 2.66 -14.24 24.43
N PRO A 147 1.85 -15.30 24.28
CA PRO A 147 0.45 -15.19 23.89
C PRO A 147 -0.40 -14.49 24.96
N LYS A 148 -1.57 -13.99 24.53
CA LYS A 148 -2.57 -13.36 25.38
C LYS A 148 -2.98 -14.29 26.53
N GLY A 149 -3.11 -13.72 27.73
CA GLY A 149 -3.48 -14.45 28.93
C GLY A 149 -2.33 -15.19 29.63
N SER A 150 -1.12 -15.24 29.01
CA SER A 150 0.05 -15.81 29.65
C SER A 150 0.43 -15.05 30.92
N PRO A 151 0.87 -15.73 32.02
CA PRO A 151 1.23 -15.05 33.23
C PRO A 151 2.45 -14.15 33.06
N VAL A 152 2.40 -12.97 33.68
CA VAL A 152 3.51 -12.01 33.80
C VAL A 152 3.76 -11.71 35.28
N LYS A 153 5.03 -11.49 35.65
CA LYS A 153 5.41 -11.17 37.04
C LYS A 153 5.41 -9.66 37.32
N ASN A 154 4.37 -8.98 36.86
CA ASN A 154 4.15 -7.55 37.13
C ASN A 154 2.71 -7.32 37.55
N SER A 155 2.32 -6.07 37.80
CA SER A 155 0.97 -5.70 38.27
C SER A 155 -0.18 -6.07 37.31
N ALA A 156 0.11 -6.32 36.05
CA ALA A 156 -0.91 -6.73 35.06
C ALA A 156 -1.31 -8.20 35.20
N LEU A 157 -0.49 -9.04 35.84
CA LEU A 157 -0.67 -10.48 36.05
C LEU A 157 -0.72 -11.31 34.77
N THR A 158 -1.27 -10.79 33.68
CA THR A 158 -1.40 -11.49 32.39
C THR A 158 -0.94 -10.64 31.22
N SER A 159 -0.48 -11.30 30.16
CA SER A 159 -0.10 -10.68 28.89
C SER A 159 -1.32 -10.24 28.08
N THR A 160 -1.22 -9.10 27.40
CA THR A 160 -2.23 -8.61 26.44
C THR A 160 -2.12 -9.27 25.06
N GLY A 161 -1.06 -10.04 24.79
CA GLY A 161 -0.79 -10.69 23.51
C GLY A 161 -0.18 -9.75 22.47
N LEU A 162 -0.31 -10.09 21.19
CA LEU A 162 0.41 -9.42 20.08
C LEU A 162 -0.19 -8.09 19.66
N VAL A 163 -1.53 -7.97 19.59
CA VAL A 163 -2.22 -6.85 18.92
C VAL A 163 -1.87 -5.47 19.48
N PRO A 164 -1.79 -5.22 20.79
CA PRO A 164 -1.40 -3.92 21.31
C PRO A 164 0.01 -3.49 20.91
N PHE A 165 0.93 -4.43 20.75
CA PHE A 165 2.29 -4.14 20.29
C PHE A 165 2.33 -3.88 18.77
N MET A 166 1.48 -4.55 17.99
CA MET A 166 1.31 -4.24 16.56
C MET A 166 0.85 -2.79 16.36
N GLU A 167 -0.12 -2.34 17.15
CA GLU A 167 -0.61 -0.95 17.11
C GLU A 167 0.48 0.04 17.51
N ARG A 168 1.27 -0.26 18.54
CA ARG A 168 2.40 0.56 18.95
C ARG A 168 3.39 0.75 17.82
N TYR A 169 3.90 -0.33 17.23
CA TYR A 169 4.86 -0.28 16.12
C TYR A 169 4.29 0.41 14.88
N SER A 170 3.01 0.18 14.60
CA SER A 170 2.30 0.87 13.52
C SER A 170 2.22 2.38 13.75
N ASN A 171 1.97 2.84 14.98
CA ASN A 171 1.91 4.25 15.32
C ASN A 171 3.28 4.92 15.16
N SER A 172 4.33 4.33 15.70
CA SER A 172 5.71 4.84 15.55
C SER A 172 6.13 4.98 14.08
N THR A 173 5.71 4.04 13.23
CA THR A 173 5.96 4.13 11.78
C THR A 173 5.32 5.37 11.14
N ARG A 174 4.12 5.77 11.60
CA ARG A 174 3.41 6.94 11.05
C ARG A 174 3.99 8.27 11.50
N GLU A 175 4.70 8.30 12.62
CA GLU A 175 5.36 9.49 13.16
C GLU A 175 6.59 9.90 12.34
N VAL A 176 7.26 8.92 11.69
CA VAL A 176 8.50 9.18 10.95
C VAL A 176 8.23 9.58 9.51
N ALA A 177 8.50 10.82 9.18
CA ALA A 177 8.51 11.32 7.80
C ALA A 177 9.87 11.08 7.13
N GLN A 178 9.86 10.71 5.85
CA GLN A 178 11.05 10.43 5.04
C GLN A 178 11.06 11.28 3.75
N ASP A 179 10.96 12.60 3.86
CA ASP A 179 10.96 13.54 2.74
C ASP A 179 9.96 13.12 1.63
N GLY A 180 8.66 13.26 1.93
CA GLY A 180 7.56 12.89 1.03
C GLY A 180 7.28 11.39 0.92
N ARG A 181 7.95 10.56 1.72
CA ARG A 181 7.69 9.13 1.87
C ARG A 181 7.33 8.82 3.33
N ARG A 182 6.38 7.94 3.56
CA ARG A 182 6.09 7.41 4.91
C ARG A 182 7.08 6.30 5.25
N GLY A 183 7.33 6.07 6.54
CA GLY A 183 8.00 4.88 7.04
C GLY A 183 7.28 3.62 6.52
N ALA A 184 8.02 2.55 6.31
CA ALA A 184 7.48 1.27 5.86
C ALA A 184 7.86 0.18 6.86
N LEU A 185 6.86 -0.59 7.30
CA LEU A 185 6.99 -1.63 8.32
C LEU A 185 6.38 -2.94 7.85
N MET A 186 7.07 -4.06 8.13
CA MET A 186 6.54 -5.41 8.07
C MET A 186 6.49 -5.97 9.49
N LEU A 187 5.32 -6.45 9.90
CA LEU A 187 5.17 -7.28 11.08
C LEU A 187 4.83 -8.71 10.65
N SER A 188 5.58 -9.67 11.14
CA SER A 188 5.34 -11.08 10.85
C SER A 188 5.08 -11.89 12.13
N VAL A 189 4.35 -12.98 11.98
CA VAL A 189 4.15 -13.97 13.04
C VAL A 189 4.16 -15.37 12.44
N SER A 190 4.69 -16.35 13.18
CA SER A 190 4.58 -17.76 12.81
C SER A 190 3.15 -18.26 13.02
N ILE A 191 2.64 -19.09 12.11
CA ILE A 191 1.36 -19.78 12.26
C ILE A 191 1.33 -20.70 13.49
N LYS A 192 2.53 -21.12 13.96
CA LYS A 192 2.71 -21.91 15.22
C LYS A 192 2.32 -21.13 16.47
N HIS A 193 2.28 -19.80 16.40
CA HIS A 193 2.00 -18.97 17.56
C HIS A 193 0.52 -19.03 17.96
N PRO A 194 0.17 -19.22 19.26
CA PRO A 194 -1.23 -19.32 19.71
C PRO A 194 -2.10 -18.08 19.41
N ASP A 195 -1.50 -16.88 19.29
CA ASP A 195 -2.19 -15.62 18.94
C ASP A 195 -2.18 -15.33 17.44
N SER A 196 -1.76 -16.25 16.57
CA SER A 196 -1.71 -16.02 15.13
C SER A 196 -3.09 -15.65 14.55
N GLU A 197 -4.16 -16.20 15.09
CA GLU A 197 -5.53 -15.85 14.69
C GLU A 197 -5.85 -14.38 15.00
N ASN A 198 -5.51 -13.88 16.20
CA ASN A 198 -5.70 -12.47 16.57
C ASN A 198 -4.84 -11.53 15.69
N PHE A 199 -3.64 -11.97 15.32
CA PHE A 199 -2.77 -11.25 14.38
C PHE A 199 -3.41 -11.16 12.98
N ILE A 200 -3.96 -12.27 12.48
CA ILE A 200 -4.64 -12.34 11.17
C ILE A 200 -5.83 -11.37 11.11
N ASP A 201 -6.58 -11.26 12.20
CA ASP A 201 -7.76 -10.41 12.32
C ASP A 201 -7.44 -8.94 12.64
N ALA A 202 -6.20 -8.60 12.99
CA ALA A 202 -5.83 -7.29 13.54
C ALA A 202 -6.15 -6.09 12.62
N LYS A 203 -6.24 -6.31 11.30
CA LYS A 203 -6.53 -5.24 10.32
C LYS A 203 -7.96 -5.27 9.75
N LEU A 204 -8.80 -6.18 10.21
CA LEU A 204 -10.22 -6.18 9.83
C LEU A 204 -10.99 -4.98 10.37
N GLU A 205 -10.58 -4.47 11.53
CA GLU A 205 -11.11 -3.26 12.12
C GLU A 205 -10.49 -2.04 11.47
N GLN A 206 -11.32 -1.18 10.89
CA GLN A 206 -10.84 0.02 10.20
C GLN A 206 -10.06 0.92 11.15
N GLY A 207 -8.93 1.44 10.68
CA GLY A 207 -8.07 2.34 11.43
C GLY A 207 -7.02 1.67 12.31
N LYS A 208 -7.06 0.35 12.51
CA LYS A 208 -6.04 -0.38 13.27
C LYS A 208 -4.85 -0.81 12.41
N VAL A 209 -3.66 -0.75 12.99
CA VAL A 209 -2.39 -1.20 12.39
C VAL A 209 -2.13 -0.65 10.97
N THR A 210 -2.54 0.58 10.70
CA THR A 210 -2.49 1.19 9.36
C THR A 210 -1.08 1.55 8.88
N GLY A 211 -0.10 1.60 9.78
CA GLY A 211 1.31 1.91 9.49
C GLY A 211 2.17 0.69 9.19
N ALA A 212 1.61 -0.52 9.19
CA ALA A 212 2.37 -1.74 8.96
C ALA A 212 1.70 -2.64 7.92
N ASN A 213 2.49 -3.33 7.11
CA ASN A 213 2.06 -4.53 6.41
C ASN A 213 2.16 -5.71 7.39
N ILE A 214 1.26 -6.67 7.29
CA ILE A 214 1.29 -7.87 8.11
C ILE A 214 1.38 -9.14 7.26
N SER A 215 2.19 -10.09 7.69
CA SER A 215 2.35 -11.38 7.00
C SER A 215 2.44 -12.53 7.99
N VAL A 216 1.80 -13.64 7.64
CA VAL A 216 1.87 -14.88 8.42
C VAL A 216 2.93 -15.81 7.82
N LYS A 217 3.85 -16.29 8.67
CA LYS A 217 4.84 -17.29 8.32
C LYS A 217 4.21 -18.69 8.47
N ILE A 218 3.96 -19.32 7.34
CA ILE A 218 3.28 -20.61 7.25
C ILE A 218 4.29 -21.71 6.96
N ASP A 219 4.25 -22.80 7.75
CA ASP A 219 5.06 -23.99 7.51
C ASP A 219 4.35 -25.02 6.63
N ASP A 220 5.12 -25.99 6.14
CA ASP A 220 4.61 -27.04 5.26
C ASP A 220 3.63 -27.98 6.02
N ASP A 221 3.85 -28.21 7.33
CA ASP A 221 2.97 -29.03 8.16
C ASP A 221 1.56 -28.42 8.29
N PHE A 222 1.48 -27.10 8.44
CA PHE A 222 0.21 -26.40 8.47
C PHE A 222 -0.50 -26.46 7.11
N MET A 223 0.24 -26.21 6.01
CA MET A 223 -0.32 -26.28 4.66
C MET A 223 -0.88 -27.67 4.34
N GLN A 224 -0.16 -28.72 4.73
CA GLN A 224 -0.61 -30.08 4.56
C GLN A 224 -1.84 -30.38 5.43
N ALA A 225 -1.83 -29.98 6.69
CA ALA A 225 -2.96 -30.14 7.60
C ALA A 225 -4.21 -29.41 7.09
N ALA A 226 -4.06 -28.19 6.58
CA ALA A 226 -5.16 -27.42 6.00
C ALA A 226 -5.72 -28.10 4.74
N ALA A 227 -4.85 -28.60 3.84
CA ALA A 227 -5.27 -29.30 2.63
C ALA A 227 -6.00 -30.63 2.93
N GLU A 228 -5.63 -31.32 4.00
CA GLU A 228 -6.20 -32.60 4.38
C GLU A 228 -7.35 -32.48 5.41
N GLY A 229 -7.69 -31.29 5.89
CA GLY A 229 -8.70 -31.05 6.92
C GLY A 229 -8.32 -31.63 8.29
N LYS A 230 -7.03 -31.66 8.62
CA LYS A 230 -6.50 -32.20 9.87
C LYS A 230 -6.29 -31.11 10.92
N PRO A 231 -6.30 -31.45 12.23
CA PRO A 231 -5.92 -30.53 13.28
C PRO A 231 -4.43 -30.17 13.18
N TYR A 232 -4.09 -28.95 13.66
CA TYR A 232 -2.73 -28.46 13.77
C TYR A 232 -2.46 -27.97 15.19
N VAL A 233 -1.24 -28.19 15.70
CA VAL A 233 -0.86 -27.81 17.07
C VAL A 233 -0.04 -26.51 17.02
N GLN A 234 -0.59 -25.46 17.59
CA GLN A 234 0.14 -24.23 17.91
C GLN A 234 0.86 -24.36 19.25
N LYS A 235 2.01 -23.73 19.39
CA LYS A 235 2.82 -23.83 20.59
C LYS A 235 3.61 -22.56 20.89
N TYR A 236 3.94 -22.36 22.18
CA TYR A 236 4.79 -21.24 22.58
C TYR A 236 5.75 -21.67 23.69
N PRO A 237 7.06 -21.35 23.67
CA PRO A 237 7.77 -20.77 22.52
C PRO A 237 7.70 -21.65 21.26
N ILE A 238 7.65 -21.01 20.08
CA ILE A 238 7.37 -21.69 18.80
C ILE A 238 8.44 -22.73 18.40
N ASP A 239 9.69 -22.52 18.85
CA ASP A 239 10.85 -23.38 18.53
C ASP A 239 11.24 -24.27 19.70
N ALA A 240 10.44 -24.31 20.79
CA ALA A 240 10.77 -25.11 21.96
C ALA A 240 10.41 -26.58 21.77
N ASP A 241 11.30 -27.49 22.18
CA ASP A 241 11.02 -28.94 22.25
C ASP A 241 9.95 -29.25 23.31
N LYS A 242 9.93 -28.47 24.38
CA LYS A 242 8.93 -28.54 25.46
C LYS A 242 8.26 -27.19 25.62
N PRO A 243 7.21 -26.92 24.82
CA PRO A 243 6.51 -25.64 24.87
C PRO A 243 5.78 -25.47 26.21
N LYS A 244 5.61 -24.21 26.63
CA LYS A 244 4.86 -23.83 27.83
C LYS A 244 3.35 -23.86 27.56
N TYR A 245 2.94 -23.61 26.32
CA TYR A 245 1.56 -23.56 25.89
C TYR A 245 1.42 -24.33 24.58
N GLU A 246 0.35 -25.08 24.48
CA GLU A 246 -0.09 -25.77 23.27
C GLU A 246 -1.59 -25.55 23.07
N LYS A 247 -1.97 -25.36 21.82
CA LYS A 247 -3.37 -25.18 21.40
C LYS A 247 -3.58 -25.94 20.10
N THR A 248 -4.49 -26.93 20.14
CA THR A 248 -4.92 -27.60 18.89
C THR A 248 -6.00 -26.78 18.21
N ILE A 249 -5.84 -26.54 16.92
CA ILE A 249 -6.75 -25.77 16.09
C ILE A 249 -7.19 -26.55 14.86
N ASP A 250 -8.29 -26.11 14.24
CA ASP A 250 -8.69 -26.52 12.90
C ASP A 250 -7.83 -25.77 11.88
N ALA A 251 -6.90 -26.48 11.24
CA ALA A 251 -6.01 -25.89 10.24
C ALA A 251 -6.78 -25.36 9.01
N LYS A 252 -7.80 -26.12 8.55
CA LYS A 252 -8.63 -25.69 7.42
C LYS A 252 -9.40 -24.40 7.73
N GLY A 253 -10.03 -24.34 8.90
CA GLY A 253 -10.78 -23.15 9.32
C GLY A 253 -9.89 -21.91 9.46
N LEU A 254 -8.66 -22.05 9.98
CA LEU A 254 -7.73 -20.92 10.04
C LEU A 254 -7.20 -20.52 8.66
N TRP A 255 -6.96 -21.50 7.77
CA TRP A 255 -6.59 -21.24 6.38
C TRP A 255 -7.68 -20.47 5.62
N ASP A 256 -8.93 -20.92 5.74
CA ASP A 256 -10.07 -20.24 5.13
C ASP A 256 -10.24 -18.81 5.66
N LYS A 257 -9.95 -18.58 6.95
CA LYS A 257 -9.92 -17.23 7.53
C LYS A 257 -8.81 -16.34 6.90
N ILE A 258 -7.61 -16.86 6.70
CA ILE A 258 -6.53 -16.14 6.01
C ILE A 258 -6.97 -15.73 4.61
N ILE A 259 -7.58 -16.65 3.86
CA ILE A 259 -8.10 -16.41 2.51
C ILE A 259 -9.17 -15.31 2.54
N HIS A 260 -10.17 -15.45 3.44
CA HIS A 260 -11.24 -14.48 3.60
C HIS A 260 -10.69 -13.07 3.89
N ASN A 261 -9.77 -12.96 4.84
CA ASN A 261 -9.19 -11.68 5.22
C ASN A 261 -8.37 -11.07 4.07
N ALA A 262 -7.58 -11.86 3.36
CA ALA A 262 -6.82 -11.42 2.20
C ALA A 262 -7.75 -10.95 1.06
N TRP A 263 -8.82 -11.69 0.78
CA TRP A 263 -9.85 -11.30 -0.18
C TRP A 263 -10.54 -9.99 0.21
N ARG A 264 -10.87 -9.80 1.49
CA ARG A 264 -11.59 -8.65 2.01
C ARG A 264 -10.74 -7.39 2.13
N SER A 265 -9.49 -7.52 2.59
CA SER A 265 -8.63 -6.38 2.98
C SER A 265 -7.23 -6.40 2.38
N ALA A 266 -6.92 -7.34 1.47
CA ALA A 266 -5.60 -7.57 0.89
C ALA A 266 -4.50 -7.90 1.93
N GLU A 267 -4.89 -8.30 3.14
CA GLU A 267 -3.99 -8.71 4.23
C GLU A 267 -4.65 -9.77 5.12
N PRO A 268 -3.87 -10.67 5.74
CA PRO A 268 -2.41 -10.71 5.73
C PRO A 268 -1.82 -11.25 4.43
N GLY A 269 -0.55 -10.89 4.16
CA GLY A 269 0.28 -11.61 3.20
C GLY A 269 0.68 -12.98 3.76
N VAL A 270 1.07 -13.88 2.87
CA VAL A 270 1.54 -15.24 3.22
C VAL A 270 3.01 -15.39 2.87
N LEU A 271 3.81 -15.88 3.83
CA LEU A 271 5.20 -16.27 3.66
C LEU A 271 5.31 -17.79 3.88
N PHE A 272 5.68 -18.53 2.84
CA PHE A 272 5.91 -19.99 2.94
C PHE A 272 7.27 -20.23 3.59
N TRP A 273 7.24 -20.30 4.92
CA TRP A 273 8.43 -20.14 5.73
C TRP A 273 9.44 -21.27 5.55
N ASP A 274 8.97 -22.50 5.42
CA ASP A 274 9.86 -23.65 5.20
C ASP A 274 10.54 -23.57 3.83
N THR A 275 9.85 -23.07 2.81
CA THR A 275 10.45 -22.82 1.50
C THR A 275 11.50 -21.71 1.59
N ILE A 276 11.22 -20.62 2.31
CA ILE A 276 12.20 -19.54 2.54
C ILE A 276 13.45 -20.08 3.18
N ILE A 277 13.36 -20.82 4.29
CA ILE A 277 14.50 -21.32 5.04
C ILE A 277 15.27 -22.39 4.25
N ARG A 278 14.57 -23.32 3.62
CA ARG A 278 15.17 -24.40 2.84
C ARG A 278 16.03 -23.89 1.67
N GLU A 279 15.54 -22.84 1.00
CA GLU A 279 16.22 -22.25 -0.16
C GLU A 279 17.23 -21.15 0.22
N SER A 280 17.23 -20.69 1.47
CA SER A 280 18.09 -19.59 1.94
C SER A 280 19.54 -20.00 2.03
N VAL A 281 20.42 -19.35 1.27
CA VAL A 281 21.86 -19.54 1.38
C VAL A 281 22.41 -18.93 2.69
N PRO A 282 21.98 -17.73 3.12
CA PRO A 282 22.42 -17.18 4.41
C PRO A 282 22.11 -18.05 5.63
N ASP A 283 21.05 -18.85 5.61
CA ASP A 283 20.68 -19.74 6.73
C ASP A 283 21.66 -20.92 6.89
N CYS A 284 22.52 -21.19 5.89
CA CYS A 284 23.68 -22.08 6.08
C CYS A 284 24.66 -21.56 7.16
N TYR A 285 24.57 -20.29 7.50
CA TYR A 285 25.36 -19.58 8.51
C TYR A 285 24.52 -19.15 9.73
N ALA A 286 23.40 -19.84 9.98
CA ALA A 286 22.46 -19.48 11.06
C ALA A 286 23.13 -19.44 12.45
N ASP A 287 24.03 -20.39 12.76
CA ASP A 287 24.82 -20.43 13.99
C ASP A 287 25.86 -19.32 14.12
N LEU A 288 26.22 -18.67 12.98
CA LEU A 288 27.08 -17.49 12.93
C LEU A 288 26.26 -16.19 12.93
N GLY A 289 24.98 -16.26 13.25
CA GLY A 289 24.08 -15.14 13.42
C GLY A 289 23.36 -14.69 12.14
N PHE A 290 23.33 -15.52 11.08
CA PHE A 290 22.58 -15.23 9.84
C PHE A 290 21.24 -15.98 9.75
N LYS A 291 20.69 -16.44 10.87
CA LYS A 291 19.34 -17.05 10.90
C LYS A 291 18.28 -16.05 10.48
N THR A 292 17.57 -16.35 9.41
CA THR A 292 16.45 -15.53 8.90
C THR A 292 15.28 -15.56 9.90
N VAL A 293 14.71 -14.39 10.20
CA VAL A 293 13.60 -14.25 11.17
C VAL A 293 12.37 -13.57 10.62
N SER A 294 12.55 -12.66 9.65
CA SER A 294 11.45 -11.89 9.03
C SER A 294 11.85 -11.44 7.62
N THR A 295 10.99 -10.66 7.00
CA THR A 295 11.27 -10.01 5.72
C THR A 295 11.19 -8.48 5.86
N ASN A 296 11.69 -7.78 4.84
CA ASN A 296 11.44 -6.35 4.64
C ASN A 296 9.94 -6.06 4.36
N PRO A 297 9.51 -4.79 4.31
CA PRO A 297 8.10 -4.43 4.14
C PRO A 297 7.39 -4.98 2.90
N CYS A 298 8.12 -5.22 1.81
CA CYS A 298 7.56 -5.74 0.55
C CYS A 298 7.75 -7.26 0.37
N GLY A 299 8.39 -7.93 1.33
CA GLY A 299 8.51 -9.39 1.38
C GLY A 299 9.60 -10.02 0.49
N GLU A 300 10.33 -9.22 -0.31
CA GLU A 300 11.31 -9.75 -1.25
C GLU A 300 12.67 -10.07 -0.63
N ILE A 301 12.93 -9.67 0.62
CA ILE A 301 14.22 -9.89 1.26
C ILE A 301 14.05 -10.52 2.63
N PRO A 302 14.11 -11.85 2.74
CA PRO A 302 14.25 -12.55 4.02
C PRO A 302 15.61 -12.21 4.64
N LEU A 303 15.62 -11.78 5.90
CA LEU A 303 16.79 -11.29 6.59
C LEU A 303 16.91 -11.82 8.02
N CYS A 304 18.14 -11.93 8.50
CA CYS A 304 18.43 -12.08 9.91
C CYS A 304 18.42 -10.71 10.62
N PRO A 305 18.37 -10.67 11.97
CA PRO A 305 18.39 -9.41 12.70
C PRO A 305 19.66 -8.59 12.40
N TYR A 306 19.46 -7.27 12.22
CA TYR A 306 20.51 -6.27 11.93
C TYR A 306 21.17 -6.40 10.58
N ASP A 307 20.64 -7.25 9.69
CA ASP A 307 21.07 -7.29 8.30
C ASP A 307 20.24 -6.35 7.44
N SER A 308 20.77 -6.02 6.28
CA SER A 308 20.19 -5.04 5.37
C SER A 308 20.47 -5.37 3.92
N CYS A 309 19.66 -4.84 3.02
CA CYS A 309 19.85 -5.00 1.60
C CYS A 309 19.75 -3.67 0.85
N ARG A 310 20.61 -3.52 -0.16
CA ARG A 310 20.61 -2.46 -1.16
C ARG A 310 20.04 -3.03 -2.44
N LEU A 311 19.29 -2.23 -3.17
CA LEU A 311 18.55 -2.68 -4.34
C LEU A 311 19.02 -2.01 -5.62
N LEU A 312 19.07 -2.80 -6.68
CA LEU A 312 19.36 -2.38 -8.04
C LEU A 312 18.52 -3.23 -9.00
N ALA A 313 17.99 -2.62 -10.05
CA ALA A 313 17.22 -3.34 -11.07
C ALA A 313 17.85 -3.22 -12.45
N ILE A 314 17.82 -4.31 -13.21
CA ILE A 314 18.23 -4.36 -14.62
C ILE A 314 16.97 -4.23 -15.47
N ASN A 315 16.97 -3.30 -16.42
CA ASN A 315 15.85 -3.04 -17.30
C ASN A 315 15.82 -4.06 -18.44
N LEU A 316 15.03 -5.10 -18.32
CA LEU A 316 14.96 -6.21 -19.26
C LEU A 316 14.57 -5.80 -20.68
N TYR A 317 13.69 -4.81 -20.82
CA TYR A 317 13.26 -4.32 -22.14
C TYR A 317 14.44 -3.86 -23.01
N SER A 318 15.48 -3.31 -22.40
CA SER A 318 16.63 -2.75 -23.11
C SER A 318 17.53 -3.78 -23.79
N TYR A 319 17.29 -5.05 -23.54
CA TYR A 319 18.01 -6.18 -24.17
C TYR A 319 17.21 -6.83 -25.31
N VAL A 320 16.03 -6.33 -25.61
CA VAL A 320 15.25 -6.80 -26.76
C VAL A 320 15.72 -6.05 -28.01
N VAL A 321 16.32 -6.79 -28.93
CA VAL A 321 16.72 -6.30 -30.25
C VAL A 321 15.51 -6.35 -31.18
N ASN A 322 15.27 -5.30 -31.96
CA ASN A 322 14.11 -5.15 -32.84
C ASN A 322 12.75 -5.38 -32.12
N PRO A 323 12.46 -4.64 -31.02
CA PRO A 323 11.26 -4.88 -30.24
C PRO A 323 9.99 -4.73 -31.09
N PHE A 324 9.03 -5.63 -30.86
CA PHE A 324 7.74 -5.69 -31.54
C PHE A 324 7.80 -6.00 -33.07
N ARG A 325 8.90 -6.56 -33.52
CA ARG A 325 9.11 -7.00 -34.90
C ARG A 325 9.17 -8.52 -34.98
N GLU A 326 8.96 -9.07 -36.17
CA GLU A 326 9.03 -10.54 -36.40
C GLU A 326 10.39 -11.15 -36.07
N ASP A 327 11.48 -10.38 -36.15
CA ASP A 327 12.85 -10.78 -35.83
C ASP A 327 13.28 -10.33 -34.41
N ALA A 328 12.33 -10.00 -33.55
CA ALA A 328 12.62 -9.64 -32.17
C ALA A 328 13.35 -10.79 -31.45
N ARG A 329 14.42 -10.48 -30.75
CA ARG A 329 15.17 -11.43 -29.95
C ARG A 329 15.79 -10.78 -28.73
N PHE A 330 16.04 -11.59 -27.71
CA PHE A 330 16.73 -11.15 -26.51
C PHE A 330 18.23 -11.33 -26.64
N ASP A 331 19.01 -10.29 -26.34
CA ASP A 331 20.49 -10.31 -26.38
C ASP A 331 21.04 -10.83 -25.05
N PHE A 332 21.11 -12.15 -24.92
CA PHE A 332 21.65 -12.81 -23.72
C PHE A 332 23.14 -12.53 -23.48
N GLU A 333 23.93 -12.23 -24.51
CA GLU A 333 25.36 -11.95 -24.36
C GLU A 333 25.57 -10.59 -23.69
N LEU A 334 24.98 -9.54 -24.23
CA LEU A 334 25.00 -8.20 -23.64
C LEU A 334 24.37 -8.20 -22.24
N PHE A 335 23.24 -8.88 -22.10
CA PHE A 335 22.54 -9.03 -20.84
C PHE A 335 23.43 -9.67 -19.76
N GLY A 336 24.06 -10.80 -20.05
CA GLY A 336 24.95 -11.49 -19.11
C GLY A 336 26.12 -10.61 -18.66
N LYS A 337 26.73 -9.86 -19.58
CA LYS A 337 27.78 -8.88 -19.24
C LYS A 337 27.28 -7.80 -18.29
N HIS A 338 26.10 -7.25 -18.55
CA HIS A 338 25.52 -6.20 -17.70
C HIS A 338 25.05 -6.73 -16.33
N VAL A 339 24.59 -7.98 -16.24
CA VAL A 339 24.30 -8.64 -14.96
C VAL A 339 25.57 -8.74 -14.11
N GLN A 340 26.71 -9.12 -14.70
CA GLN A 340 27.99 -9.18 -13.99
C GLN A 340 28.42 -7.80 -13.50
N LEU A 341 28.28 -6.75 -14.33
CA LEU A 341 28.56 -5.38 -13.94
C LEU A 341 27.57 -4.88 -12.85
N ALA A 342 26.31 -5.22 -12.93
CA ALA A 342 25.32 -4.87 -11.92
C ALA A 342 25.67 -5.46 -10.55
N GLN A 343 26.10 -6.72 -10.50
CA GLN A 343 26.55 -7.36 -9.27
C GLN A 343 27.83 -6.70 -8.72
N ARG A 344 28.76 -6.31 -9.59
CA ARG A 344 30.00 -5.59 -9.23
C ARG A 344 29.65 -4.20 -8.64
N ILE A 345 28.79 -3.43 -9.29
CA ILE A 345 28.32 -2.12 -8.81
C ILE A 345 27.63 -2.26 -7.45
N MET A 346 26.87 -3.33 -7.24
CA MET A 346 26.24 -3.57 -5.95
C MET A 346 27.24 -3.82 -4.82
N ASP A 347 28.35 -4.49 -5.10
CA ASP A 347 29.41 -4.67 -4.10
C ASP A 347 30.11 -3.32 -3.79
N ASP A 348 30.26 -2.44 -4.79
CA ASP A 348 30.78 -1.08 -4.59
C ASP A 348 29.81 -0.23 -3.74
N ILE A 349 28.51 -0.41 -3.92
CA ILE A 349 27.49 0.25 -3.09
C ILE A 349 27.60 -0.21 -1.63
N ILE A 350 28.03 -1.44 -1.33
CA ILE A 350 28.30 -1.88 0.05
C ILE A 350 29.45 -1.10 0.67
N ASP A 351 30.49 -0.80 -0.09
CA ASP A 351 31.61 0.02 0.41
C ASP A 351 31.15 1.47 0.65
N LEU A 352 30.32 2.02 -0.25
CA LEU A 352 29.69 3.33 -0.06
C LEU A 352 28.77 3.33 1.15
N GLU A 353 28.01 2.25 1.39
CA GLU A 353 27.18 2.12 2.59
C GLU A 353 28.03 2.08 3.87
N SER A 354 29.17 1.40 3.85
CA SER A 354 30.09 1.42 4.99
C SER A 354 30.54 2.84 5.34
N GLU A 355 30.88 3.65 4.33
CA GLU A 355 31.21 5.07 4.52
C GLU A 355 29.99 5.86 5.07
N LYS A 356 28.76 5.58 4.60
CA LYS A 356 27.56 6.20 5.14
C LYS A 356 27.29 5.81 6.60
N ILE A 357 27.52 4.56 6.97
CA ILE A 357 27.39 4.11 8.37
C ILE A 357 28.40 4.83 9.25
N GLU A 358 29.61 5.04 8.81
CA GLU A 358 30.61 5.85 9.53
C GLU A 358 30.15 7.31 9.69
N MET A 359 29.56 7.91 8.66
CA MET A 359 28.97 9.26 8.77
C MET A 359 27.84 9.29 9.81
N ILE A 360 26.98 8.26 9.84
CA ILE A 360 25.90 8.14 10.82
C ILE A 360 26.49 8.03 12.24
N LEU A 361 27.47 7.17 12.47
CA LEU A 361 28.12 7.00 13.75
C LEU A 361 28.81 8.31 14.22
N ASN A 362 29.48 9.01 13.30
CA ASN A 362 30.09 10.31 13.59
C ASN A 362 29.04 11.36 13.95
N LYS A 363 27.89 11.37 13.26
CA LYS A 363 26.77 12.28 13.59
C LYS A 363 26.23 11.98 14.98
N ILE A 364 25.98 10.71 15.32
CA ILE A 364 25.52 10.30 16.66
C ILE A 364 26.50 10.77 17.73
N ASN A 365 27.79 10.56 17.53
CA ASN A 365 28.81 10.96 18.50
C ASN A 365 28.87 12.48 18.72
N SER A 366 28.59 13.26 17.68
CA SER A 366 28.63 14.73 17.71
C SER A 366 27.32 15.38 18.22
N ASP A 367 26.25 14.63 18.38
CA ASP A 367 24.98 15.15 18.86
C ASP A 367 25.08 15.60 20.35
N PRO A 368 24.37 16.66 20.75
CA PRO A 368 24.46 17.20 22.12
C PRO A 368 23.71 16.39 23.18
N GLU A 369 23.11 15.25 22.78
CA GLU A 369 22.36 14.37 23.66
C GLU A 369 23.27 13.63 24.67
N SER A 370 22.66 13.09 25.74
CA SER A 370 23.39 12.30 26.71
C SER A 370 23.91 10.98 26.11
N GLU A 371 24.99 10.45 26.66
CA GLU A 371 25.54 9.15 26.24
C GLU A 371 24.55 7.99 26.41
N GLU A 372 23.65 8.09 27.38
CA GLU A 372 22.59 7.10 27.60
C GLU A 372 21.65 7.02 26.39
N VAL A 373 21.22 8.16 25.85
CA VAL A 373 20.37 8.24 24.66
C VAL A 373 21.13 7.78 23.41
N LYS A 374 22.34 8.28 23.19
CA LYS A 374 23.16 7.92 22.03
C LYS A 374 23.51 6.44 21.92
N THR A 375 23.64 5.77 23.06
CA THR A 375 24.08 4.37 23.14
C THR A 375 23.14 3.43 22.37
N SER A 376 21.86 3.65 22.39
CA SER A 376 20.89 2.84 21.65
C SER A 376 21.12 2.88 20.15
N GLU A 377 21.15 4.09 19.58
CA GLU A 377 21.33 4.25 18.13
C GLU A 377 22.73 3.81 17.70
N ARG A 378 23.76 4.15 18.47
CA ARG A 378 25.15 3.74 18.21
C ARG A 378 25.27 2.21 18.13
N ASN A 379 24.74 1.50 19.13
CA ASN A 379 24.81 0.02 19.17
C ASN A 379 24.05 -0.61 17.99
N LEU A 380 22.91 -0.05 17.60
CA LEU A 380 22.18 -0.49 16.44
C LEU A 380 23.03 -0.41 15.17
N TRP A 381 23.64 0.76 14.91
CA TRP A 381 24.45 0.95 13.70
C TRP A 381 25.75 0.15 13.69
N LEU A 382 26.36 -0.11 14.85
CA LEU A 382 27.51 -1.00 14.97
C LEU A 382 27.14 -2.46 14.62
N LYS A 383 25.98 -2.93 15.06
CA LYS A 383 25.47 -4.27 14.69
C LYS A 383 25.22 -4.37 13.19
N ILE A 384 24.60 -3.34 12.59
CA ILE A 384 24.33 -3.27 11.15
C ILE A 384 25.64 -3.24 10.36
N GLN A 385 26.62 -2.43 10.77
CA GLN A 385 27.94 -2.37 10.15
C GLN A 385 28.61 -3.74 10.15
N LYS A 386 28.63 -4.42 11.29
CA LYS A 386 29.17 -5.77 11.41
C LYS A 386 28.51 -6.74 10.42
N LYS A 387 27.17 -6.79 10.37
CA LYS A 387 26.43 -7.67 9.45
C LYS A 387 26.70 -7.33 7.99
N THR A 388 26.69 -6.04 7.64
CA THR A 388 26.99 -5.56 6.30
C THR A 388 28.35 -6.02 5.81
N LEU A 389 29.40 -5.91 6.64
CA LEU A 389 30.75 -6.30 6.29
C LEU A 389 30.94 -7.83 6.26
N GLN A 390 30.36 -8.56 7.22
CA GLN A 390 30.50 -10.01 7.29
C GLN A 390 29.84 -10.75 6.12
N GLY A 391 28.66 -10.31 5.69
CA GLY A 391 27.90 -11.00 4.63
C GLY A 391 28.00 -10.33 3.26
N ARG A 392 28.18 -9.02 3.20
CA ARG A 392 28.19 -8.23 1.96
C ARG A 392 26.98 -8.57 1.05
N ARG A 393 25.80 -8.57 1.64
CA ARG A 393 24.55 -8.94 0.96
C ARG A 393 24.18 -7.90 -0.09
N THR A 394 23.81 -8.36 -1.30
CA THR A 394 23.34 -7.52 -2.41
C THR A 394 21.91 -7.91 -2.83
N GLY A 395 21.24 -7.04 -3.55
CA GLY A 395 19.91 -7.27 -4.10
C GLY A 395 19.83 -6.83 -5.55
N VAL A 396 20.47 -7.58 -6.44
CA VAL A 396 20.33 -7.40 -7.89
C VAL A 396 18.99 -8.02 -8.32
N GLY A 397 18.17 -7.25 -9.00
CA GLY A 397 16.89 -7.67 -9.51
C GLY A 397 16.64 -7.15 -10.92
N ILE A 398 15.39 -7.17 -11.32
CA ILE A 398 14.96 -6.76 -12.65
C ILE A 398 13.77 -5.80 -12.61
N THR A 399 13.51 -5.15 -13.72
CA THR A 399 12.28 -4.43 -14.02
C THR A 399 11.90 -4.65 -15.49
N ALA A 400 10.69 -4.30 -15.88
CA ALA A 400 10.20 -4.41 -17.26
C ALA A 400 9.98 -5.84 -17.77
N GLU A 401 9.67 -6.81 -16.90
CA GLU A 401 9.36 -8.20 -17.32
C GLU A 401 8.20 -8.23 -18.32
N GLY A 402 7.09 -7.55 -18.00
CA GLY A 402 5.92 -7.51 -18.87
C GLY A 402 6.21 -6.89 -20.24
N ASP A 403 6.97 -5.80 -20.29
CA ASP A 403 7.33 -5.13 -21.55
C ASP A 403 8.37 -5.91 -22.35
N MET A 404 9.28 -6.62 -21.69
CA MET A 404 10.23 -7.50 -22.37
C MET A 404 9.50 -8.62 -23.12
N LEU A 405 8.59 -9.32 -22.44
CA LEU A 405 7.81 -10.38 -23.06
C LEU A 405 6.97 -9.85 -24.22
N ALA A 406 6.25 -8.74 -24.01
CA ALA A 406 5.47 -8.10 -25.06
C ALA A 406 6.34 -7.70 -26.27
N ALA A 407 7.52 -7.14 -26.04
CA ALA A 407 8.44 -6.73 -27.10
C ALA A 407 8.98 -7.91 -27.94
N LEU A 408 9.02 -9.09 -27.36
CA LEU A 408 9.38 -10.35 -28.03
C LEU A 408 8.17 -11.01 -28.73
N GLY A 409 6.97 -10.43 -28.61
CA GLY A 409 5.75 -11.05 -29.12
C GLY A 409 5.22 -12.20 -28.24
N ILE A 410 5.75 -12.36 -27.02
CA ILE A 410 5.37 -13.42 -26.08
C ILE A 410 4.32 -12.86 -25.12
N ARG A 411 3.21 -13.58 -24.95
CA ARG A 411 2.15 -13.15 -24.02
C ARG A 411 2.52 -13.45 -22.57
N TYR A 412 2.49 -12.41 -21.73
CA TYR A 412 2.60 -12.59 -20.27
C TYR A 412 1.44 -13.47 -19.76
N GLY A 413 1.72 -14.43 -18.87
CA GLY A 413 0.72 -15.38 -18.36
C GLY A 413 0.44 -16.55 -19.33
N SER A 414 1.40 -16.90 -20.16
CA SER A 414 1.39 -18.12 -21.00
C SER A 414 2.52 -19.06 -20.57
N ASP A 415 2.43 -20.34 -20.97
CA ASP A 415 3.50 -21.31 -20.70
C ASP A 415 4.81 -20.89 -21.37
N GLU A 416 4.75 -20.37 -22.62
CA GLU A 416 5.90 -19.83 -23.34
C GLU A 416 6.53 -18.64 -22.57
N GLY A 417 5.71 -17.72 -22.07
CA GLY A 417 6.16 -16.60 -21.24
C GLY A 417 6.84 -17.07 -19.96
N ASN A 418 6.27 -18.07 -19.31
CA ASN A 418 6.83 -18.65 -18.09
C ASN A 418 8.18 -19.33 -18.35
N ASP A 419 8.31 -20.08 -19.47
CA ASP A 419 9.55 -20.72 -19.87
C ASP A 419 10.65 -19.70 -20.21
N PHE A 420 10.28 -18.63 -20.93
CA PHE A 420 11.23 -17.58 -21.28
C PHE A 420 11.68 -16.77 -20.06
N SER A 421 10.76 -16.42 -19.17
CA SER A 421 11.08 -15.75 -17.90
C SER A 421 12.03 -16.61 -17.05
N GLU A 422 11.82 -17.92 -16.95
CA GLU A 422 12.75 -18.82 -16.25
C GLU A 422 14.15 -18.78 -16.88
N GLN A 423 14.27 -18.78 -18.21
CA GLN A 423 15.56 -18.68 -18.90
C GLN A 423 16.30 -17.37 -18.60
N VAL A 424 15.57 -16.23 -18.63
CA VAL A 424 16.15 -14.92 -18.31
C VAL A 424 16.65 -14.89 -16.87
N HIS A 425 15.84 -15.36 -15.90
CA HIS A 425 16.25 -15.35 -14.49
C HIS A 425 17.35 -16.37 -14.17
N ARG A 426 17.41 -17.50 -14.88
CA ARG A 426 18.55 -18.41 -14.83
C ARG A 426 19.82 -17.69 -15.28
N ALA A 427 19.77 -16.91 -16.35
CA ALA A 427 20.91 -16.13 -16.82
C ALA A 427 21.33 -15.06 -15.79
N VAL A 428 20.38 -14.40 -15.14
CA VAL A 428 20.67 -13.47 -14.02
C VAL A 428 21.41 -14.20 -12.90
N ALA A 429 20.92 -15.33 -12.44
CA ALA A 429 21.51 -16.08 -11.32
C ALA A 429 22.94 -16.50 -11.63
N LEU A 430 23.16 -17.14 -12.79
CA LEU A 430 24.48 -17.63 -13.18
C LEU A 430 25.50 -16.50 -13.33
N ASN A 431 25.11 -15.38 -13.98
CA ASN A 431 26.04 -14.27 -14.21
C ASN A 431 26.30 -13.46 -12.93
N ALA A 432 25.33 -13.25 -12.07
CA ALA A 432 25.55 -12.56 -10.80
C ALA A 432 26.46 -13.37 -9.86
N TYR A 433 26.25 -14.67 -9.77
CA TYR A 433 27.11 -15.54 -8.97
C TYR A 433 28.52 -15.66 -9.55
N ARG A 434 28.66 -15.72 -10.88
CA ARG A 434 29.97 -15.67 -11.55
C ARG A 434 30.70 -14.37 -11.21
N SER A 435 30.05 -13.22 -11.30
CA SER A 435 30.62 -11.94 -10.91
C SER A 435 31.05 -11.92 -9.44
N SER A 436 30.25 -12.50 -8.55
CA SER A 436 30.56 -12.59 -7.12
C SER A 436 31.80 -13.46 -6.87
N VAL A 437 31.99 -14.54 -7.65
CA VAL A 437 33.22 -15.38 -7.59
C VAL A 437 34.42 -14.62 -8.12
N GLU A 438 34.30 -13.93 -9.26
CA GLU A 438 35.41 -13.14 -9.82
C GLU A 438 35.81 -12.00 -8.86
N MET A 439 34.83 -11.34 -8.23
CA MET A 439 35.12 -10.37 -7.18
C MET A 439 35.80 -11.00 -5.94
N ALA A 440 35.45 -12.23 -5.59
CA ALA A 440 36.17 -12.91 -4.51
C ALA A 440 37.65 -13.14 -4.82
N ARG A 441 37.95 -13.42 -6.08
CA ARG A 441 39.35 -13.52 -6.54
C ARG A 441 40.08 -12.18 -6.45
N GLU A 442 39.39 -11.10 -6.80
CA GLU A 442 39.98 -9.76 -6.85
C GLU A 442 40.03 -9.08 -5.49
N ARG A 443 38.95 -9.23 -4.70
CA ARG A 443 38.65 -8.43 -3.50
C ARG A 443 38.57 -9.27 -2.20
N GLY A 444 38.67 -10.60 -2.30
CA GLY A 444 38.47 -11.55 -1.22
C GLY A 444 37.01 -11.98 -1.06
N ALA A 445 36.75 -13.17 -0.59
CA ALA A 445 35.43 -13.68 -0.27
C ALA A 445 34.82 -12.94 0.92
N PHE A 446 33.47 -13.04 1.11
CA PHE A 446 32.85 -12.53 2.32
C PHE A 446 33.41 -13.27 3.56
N GLU A 447 33.50 -12.56 4.70
CA GLU A 447 34.31 -12.94 5.87
C GLU A 447 34.08 -14.37 6.37
N ILE A 448 32.82 -14.82 6.39
CA ILE A 448 32.42 -16.11 6.95
C ILE A 448 32.18 -17.20 5.91
N PHE A 449 32.60 -17.00 4.67
CA PHE A 449 32.36 -17.97 3.59
C PHE A 449 32.96 -19.34 3.93
N ASP A 450 32.14 -20.38 3.76
CA ASP A 450 32.54 -21.79 3.93
C ASP A 450 31.70 -22.66 2.97
N ALA A 451 32.32 -23.19 1.93
CA ALA A 451 31.67 -24.01 0.92
C ALA A 451 31.05 -25.30 1.50
N GLU A 452 31.62 -25.86 2.58
CA GLU A 452 31.08 -27.08 3.20
C GLU A 452 29.72 -26.86 3.86
N ARG A 453 29.44 -25.63 4.34
CA ARG A 453 28.15 -25.26 4.90
C ARG A 453 27.06 -25.23 3.84
N GLU A 454 27.39 -24.84 2.63
CA GLU A 454 26.46 -24.63 1.52
C GLU A 454 26.24 -25.84 0.63
N LYS A 455 27.04 -26.90 0.76
CA LYS A 455 27.06 -28.04 -0.16
C LYS A 455 25.73 -28.77 -0.36
N ASN A 456 24.82 -28.68 0.61
CA ASN A 456 23.48 -29.29 0.55
C ASN A 456 22.35 -28.26 0.32
N ASN A 457 22.69 -26.98 0.14
CA ASN A 457 21.67 -25.97 -0.08
C ASN A 457 21.04 -26.14 -1.47
N PRO A 458 19.71 -26.23 -1.60
CA PRO A 458 19.05 -26.50 -2.88
C PRO A 458 19.33 -25.45 -3.95
N PHE A 459 19.47 -24.17 -3.57
CA PHE A 459 19.79 -23.10 -4.53
C PHE A 459 21.21 -23.28 -5.09
N ILE A 460 22.18 -23.56 -4.23
CA ILE A 460 23.57 -23.82 -4.64
C ILE A 460 23.67 -25.08 -5.50
N LEU A 461 22.96 -26.15 -5.16
CA LEU A 461 22.91 -27.37 -5.97
C LEU A 461 22.32 -27.10 -7.37
N ARG A 462 21.31 -26.24 -7.46
CA ARG A 462 20.71 -25.84 -8.73
C ARG A 462 21.66 -25.04 -9.60
N LEU A 463 22.49 -24.15 -9.00
CA LEU A 463 23.56 -23.47 -9.73
C LEU A 463 24.60 -24.48 -10.24
N LYS A 464 24.97 -25.47 -9.40
CA LYS A 464 25.91 -26.55 -9.81
C LYS A 464 25.38 -27.34 -10.98
N ASP A 465 24.10 -27.74 -10.95
CA ASP A 465 23.48 -28.50 -12.04
C ASP A 465 23.41 -27.70 -13.35
N ALA A 466 23.26 -26.37 -13.25
CA ALA A 466 23.19 -25.47 -14.38
C ALA A 466 24.57 -25.10 -14.95
N ASP A 467 25.58 -24.98 -14.09
CA ASP A 467 26.96 -24.61 -14.44
C ASP A 467 27.94 -25.19 -13.40
N ASN A 468 28.44 -26.40 -13.63
CA ASN A 468 29.35 -27.05 -12.71
C ASN A 468 30.69 -26.31 -12.57
N GLN A 469 31.17 -25.63 -13.64
CA GLN A 469 32.42 -24.85 -13.56
C GLN A 469 32.28 -23.66 -12.62
N LEU A 470 31.12 -22.96 -12.64
CA LEU A 470 30.82 -21.90 -11.66
C LEU A 470 30.86 -22.44 -10.22
N TYR A 471 30.29 -23.63 -9.98
CA TYR A 471 30.33 -24.25 -8.67
C TYR A 471 31.74 -24.60 -8.21
N GLU A 472 32.57 -25.21 -9.07
CA GLU A 472 33.98 -25.54 -8.75
C GLU A 472 34.78 -24.28 -8.44
N ASP A 473 34.60 -23.21 -9.23
CA ASP A 473 35.26 -21.91 -9.01
C ASP A 473 34.77 -21.28 -7.67
N MET A 474 33.49 -21.38 -7.34
CA MET A 474 32.95 -20.91 -6.07
C MET A 474 33.53 -21.67 -4.87
N VAL A 475 33.67 -23.00 -4.96
CA VAL A 475 34.28 -23.80 -3.90
C VAL A 475 35.75 -23.43 -3.73
N LYS A 476 36.47 -23.20 -4.82
CA LYS A 476 37.91 -22.93 -4.82
C LYS A 476 38.26 -21.51 -4.40
N PHE A 477 37.53 -20.50 -4.83
CA PHE A 477 37.87 -19.10 -4.65
C PHE A 477 36.92 -18.37 -3.67
N GLY A 478 35.82 -18.99 -3.30
CA GLY A 478 34.73 -18.35 -2.57
C GLY A 478 33.89 -17.44 -3.45
N ARG A 479 32.99 -16.69 -2.83
CA ARG A 479 32.29 -15.60 -3.46
C ARG A 479 32.24 -14.36 -2.55
N ARG A 480 32.11 -13.20 -3.16
CA ARG A 480 32.17 -11.91 -2.48
C ARG A 480 30.95 -11.61 -1.61
N ASN A 481 29.78 -12.15 -1.95
CA ASN A 481 28.49 -11.79 -1.39
C ASN A 481 27.78 -13.05 -0.87
N ILE A 482 27.19 -13.00 0.34
CA ILE A 482 26.46 -14.12 0.96
C ILE A 482 25.18 -14.47 0.21
N ALA A 483 24.50 -13.45 -0.35
CA ALA A 483 23.36 -13.58 -1.24
C ALA A 483 23.36 -12.41 -2.23
N CYS A 484 22.79 -12.62 -3.42
CA CYS A 484 22.97 -11.72 -4.55
C CYS A 484 21.66 -11.13 -5.12
N LEU A 485 20.57 -11.90 -5.11
CA LEU A 485 19.43 -11.68 -6.01
C LEU A 485 18.12 -11.44 -5.26
N THR A 486 17.36 -10.45 -5.73
CA THR A 486 15.99 -10.20 -5.25
C THR A 486 15.16 -9.48 -6.31
N ILE A 487 13.87 -9.69 -6.33
CA ILE A 487 12.98 -8.93 -7.21
C ILE A 487 12.13 -7.98 -6.38
N ALA A 488 12.51 -6.70 -6.45
CA ALA A 488 11.83 -5.60 -5.78
C ALA A 488 10.64 -5.06 -6.60
N PRO A 489 9.69 -4.34 -6.00
CA PRO A 489 8.51 -3.81 -6.71
C PRO A 489 8.84 -2.80 -7.82
N THR A 490 9.91 -2.04 -7.72
CA THR A 490 10.36 -0.96 -8.64
C THR A 490 9.32 0.09 -9.02
N GLY A 491 8.27 0.26 -8.22
CA GLY A 491 7.08 1.05 -8.55
C GLY A 491 7.34 2.50 -8.99
N THR A 492 8.25 3.23 -8.33
CA THR A 492 8.58 4.61 -8.73
C THR A 492 9.66 4.70 -9.80
N THR A 493 10.59 3.76 -9.81
CA THR A 493 11.68 3.74 -10.80
C THR A 493 11.22 3.28 -12.17
N SER A 494 10.20 2.42 -12.25
CA SER A 494 9.56 2.04 -13.52
C SER A 494 8.84 3.21 -14.20
N LEU A 495 8.35 4.20 -13.45
CA LEU A 495 7.81 5.44 -14.03
C LEU A 495 8.89 6.23 -14.77
N MET A 496 10.12 6.26 -14.23
CA MET A 496 11.25 6.96 -14.86
C MET A 496 11.88 6.17 -16.00
N SER A 497 11.91 4.84 -15.92
CA SER A 497 12.31 3.99 -17.05
C SER A 497 11.22 3.84 -18.11
N GLN A 498 10.01 4.29 -17.80
CA GLN A 498 8.85 4.23 -18.68
C GLN A 498 8.53 2.79 -19.12
N THR A 499 8.54 1.88 -18.16
CA THR A 499 8.34 0.44 -18.35
C THR A 499 7.36 -0.14 -17.32
N THR A 500 7.02 -1.42 -17.49
CA THR A 500 6.33 -2.19 -16.45
C THR A 500 7.22 -2.36 -15.21
N SER A 501 6.61 -2.57 -14.04
CA SER A 501 7.30 -2.62 -12.74
C SER A 501 7.73 -4.05 -12.39
N GLY A 502 9.01 -4.25 -12.05
CA GLY A 502 9.50 -5.54 -11.57
C GLY A 502 9.10 -6.70 -12.47
N ILE A 503 8.56 -7.75 -11.86
CA ILE A 503 8.05 -8.94 -12.54
C ILE A 503 6.58 -8.78 -13.02
N GLU A 504 5.94 -7.64 -12.76
CA GLU A 504 4.52 -7.43 -13.01
C GLU A 504 4.20 -7.27 -14.50
N PRO A 505 3.00 -7.70 -14.96
CA PRO A 505 2.50 -7.35 -16.27
C PRO A 505 2.19 -5.84 -16.35
N VAL A 506 1.87 -5.36 -17.56
CA VAL A 506 1.35 -3.98 -17.69
C VAL A 506 0.04 -3.86 -16.89
N PHE A 507 -0.13 -2.72 -16.21
CA PHE A 507 -1.40 -2.48 -15.51
C PHE A 507 -2.54 -2.32 -16.51
N LEU A 508 -2.43 -1.34 -17.41
CA LEU A 508 -3.30 -1.13 -18.57
C LEU A 508 -2.43 -0.60 -19.72
N PRO A 509 -2.52 -1.15 -20.94
CA PRO A 509 -1.81 -0.63 -22.10
C PRO A 509 -2.35 0.73 -22.55
N VAL A 510 -3.62 1.00 -22.23
CA VAL A 510 -4.33 2.23 -22.58
C VAL A 510 -5.23 2.64 -21.41
N TYR A 511 -5.23 3.92 -21.04
CA TYR A 511 -6.11 4.46 -20.02
C TYR A 511 -6.55 5.89 -20.36
N THR A 512 -7.67 6.32 -19.80
CA THR A 512 -8.20 7.65 -19.99
C THR A 512 -7.73 8.58 -18.86
N ARG A 513 -7.20 9.74 -19.21
CA ARG A 513 -6.95 10.85 -18.27
C ARG A 513 -7.96 11.95 -18.48
N ARG A 514 -8.28 12.64 -17.38
CA ARG A 514 -9.12 13.83 -17.37
C ARG A 514 -8.27 15.06 -17.04
N ARG A 515 -8.44 16.11 -17.82
CA ARG A 515 -7.82 17.40 -17.58
C ARG A 515 -8.90 18.47 -17.51
N LYS A 516 -8.84 19.32 -16.49
CA LYS A 516 -9.70 20.50 -16.41
C LYS A 516 -9.28 21.49 -17.51
N VAL A 517 -10.23 21.96 -18.29
CA VAL A 517 -10.01 22.95 -19.33
C VAL A 517 -10.09 24.33 -18.69
N ASN A 518 -9.01 25.13 -18.83
CA ASN A 518 -9.01 26.51 -18.35
C ASN A 518 -9.61 27.48 -19.38
N PRO A 519 -10.17 28.61 -18.96
CA PRO A 519 -10.73 29.59 -19.90
C PRO A 519 -9.75 30.15 -20.92
N SER A 520 -8.44 30.01 -20.66
CA SER A 520 -7.34 30.43 -21.56
C SER A 520 -6.97 29.39 -22.60
N ASP A 521 -7.41 28.14 -22.44
CA ASP A 521 -7.09 27.06 -23.36
C ASP A 521 -7.88 27.24 -24.67
N LYS A 522 -7.17 27.47 -25.76
CA LYS A 522 -7.75 27.61 -27.09
C LYS A 522 -7.74 26.26 -27.80
N ASP A 523 -8.78 25.99 -28.57
CA ASP A 523 -8.92 24.81 -29.45
C ASP A 523 -8.94 23.46 -28.68
N VAL A 524 -9.39 23.46 -27.43
CA VAL A 524 -9.56 22.25 -26.62
C VAL A 524 -11.01 21.78 -26.69
N LYS A 525 -11.19 20.48 -26.99
CA LYS A 525 -12.50 19.83 -26.94
C LYS A 525 -12.95 19.66 -25.49
N ILE A 526 -14.17 20.11 -25.20
CA ILE A 526 -14.84 19.81 -23.92
C ILE A 526 -15.61 18.50 -24.10
N ASP A 527 -15.22 17.48 -23.35
CA ASP A 527 -15.87 16.16 -23.40
C ASP A 527 -17.04 16.10 -22.41
N PHE A 528 -16.92 16.73 -21.26
CA PHE A 528 -18.04 16.91 -20.33
C PHE A 528 -17.82 18.11 -19.41
N VAL A 529 -18.92 18.57 -18.79
CA VAL A 529 -18.91 19.59 -17.75
C VAL A 529 -19.37 18.93 -16.45
N ASP A 530 -18.56 19.07 -15.39
CA ASP A 530 -18.89 18.46 -14.10
C ASP A 530 -20.00 19.25 -13.36
N VAL A 531 -20.43 18.71 -12.24
CA VAL A 531 -21.49 19.29 -11.39
C VAL A 531 -21.16 20.68 -10.83
N ASN A 532 -19.87 21.08 -10.87
CA ASN A 532 -19.38 22.38 -10.42
C ASN A 532 -19.34 23.41 -11.59
N GLY A 533 -19.68 22.99 -12.81
CA GLY A 533 -19.59 23.80 -14.02
C GLY A 533 -18.19 23.87 -14.62
N ASP A 534 -17.26 23.04 -14.18
CA ASP A 534 -15.93 22.93 -14.71
C ASP A 534 -15.92 22.05 -15.97
N SER A 535 -15.28 22.57 -17.02
CA SER A 535 -15.14 21.86 -18.29
C SER A 535 -13.92 20.92 -18.24
N TRP A 536 -14.09 19.71 -18.74
CA TRP A 536 -13.05 18.68 -18.73
C TRP A 536 -12.84 18.13 -20.15
N GLU A 537 -11.56 17.91 -20.46
CA GLU A 537 -11.13 17.14 -21.62
C GLU A 537 -10.73 15.74 -21.15
N GLU A 538 -11.26 14.71 -21.80
CA GLU A 538 -10.79 13.36 -21.70
C GLU A 538 -9.82 13.06 -22.84
N TYR A 539 -8.65 12.53 -22.50
CA TYR A 539 -7.68 12.12 -23.50
C TYR A 539 -7.09 10.75 -23.16
N THR A 540 -6.87 10.00 -24.23
CA THR A 540 -6.30 8.66 -24.13
C THR A 540 -4.80 8.76 -23.87
N VAL A 541 -4.32 8.03 -22.89
CA VAL A 541 -2.88 7.88 -22.60
C VAL A 541 -2.50 6.43 -22.86
N PHE A 542 -1.49 6.24 -23.67
CA PHE A 542 -0.93 4.95 -23.99
C PHE A 542 0.29 4.67 -23.10
N HIS A 543 0.43 3.41 -22.67
CA HIS A 543 1.66 2.95 -22.03
C HIS A 543 2.84 3.14 -22.99
N HIS A 544 3.99 3.59 -22.49
CA HIS A 544 5.13 3.97 -23.35
C HIS A 544 5.58 2.88 -24.32
N LYS A 545 5.64 1.64 -23.86
CA LYS A 545 6.04 0.51 -24.74
C LYS A 545 4.90 0.07 -25.67
N PHE A 546 3.66 0.32 -25.31
CA PHE A 546 2.54 0.18 -26.23
C PHE A 546 2.62 1.21 -27.39
N VAL A 547 3.07 2.44 -27.10
CA VAL A 547 3.35 3.42 -28.16
C VAL A 547 4.43 2.90 -29.12
N THR A 548 5.49 2.31 -28.61
CA THR A 548 6.52 1.69 -29.44
C THR A 548 5.97 0.56 -30.33
N TRP A 549 5.05 -0.25 -29.79
CA TRP A 549 4.34 -1.26 -30.57
C TRP A 549 3.44 -0.62 -31.64
N MET A 550 2.71 0.43 -31.30
CA MET A 550 1.87 1.17 -32.26
C MET A 550 2.70 1.65 -33.46
N GLU A 551 3.82 2.33 -33.19
CA GLU A 551 4.72 2.84 -34.24
C GLU A 551 5.29 1.72 -35.11
N ALA A 552 5.71 0.60 -34.50
CA ALA A 552 6.23 -0.56 -35.20
C ALA A 552 5.19 -1.20 -36.13
N ASN A 553 3.88 -1.05 -35.82
CA ASN A 553 2.76 -1.61 -36.57
C ASN A 553 1.99 -0.56 -37.41
N GLY A 554 2.56 0.63 -37.60
CA GLY A 554 2.02 1.65 -38.51
C GLY A 554 0.88 2.48 -37.92
N TYR A 555 0.65 2.44 -36.62
CA TYR A 555 -0.29 3.32 -35.91
C TYR A 555 0.42 4.59 -35.44
N SER A 556 -0.29 5.72 -35.42
CA SER A 556 0.24 7.01 -34.93
C SER A 556 -0.24 7.29 -33.51
N SER A 557 0.68 7.48 -32.57
CA SER A 557 0.35 7.85 -31.20
C SER A 557 -0.28 9.25 -31.04
N SER A 558 -0.14 10.10 -32.07
CA SER A 558 -0.72 11.45 -32.11
C SER A 558 -2.14 11.51 -32.65
N LYS A 559 -2.62 10.40 -33.26
CA LYS A 559 -4.01 10.32 -33.76
C LYS A 559 -4.96 10.06 -32.59
N ARG A 560 -6.11 10.71 -32.59
CA ARG A 560 -7.23 10.35 -31.70
C ARG A 560 -7.93 9.13 -32.26
N TYR A 561 -8.12 8.13 -31.44
CA TYR A 561 -8.80 6.88 -31.75
C TYR A 561 -10.12 6.80 -31.01
N SER A 562 -11.13 6.19 -31.62
CA SER A 562 -12.36 5.80 -30.92
C SER A 562 -12.09 4.65 -29.96
N LYS A 563 -12.99 4.43 -29.00
CA LYS A 563 -12.89 3.31 -28.03
C LYS A 563 -12.77 1.97 -28.76
N GLN A 564 -13.58 1.75 -29.80
CA GLN A 564 -13.54 0.53 -30.60
C GLN A 564 -12.19 0.35 -31.33
N GLU A 565 -11.63 1.41 -31.94
CA GLU A 565 -10.32 1.35 -32.57
C GLU A 565 -9.21 1.00 -31.56
N VAL A 566 -9.32 1.54 -30.33
CA VAL A 566 -8.38 1.23 -29.23
C VAL A 566 -8.50 -0.24 -28.81
N GLU A 567 -9.71 -0.75 -28.62
CA GLU A 567 -9.96 -2.14 -28.29
C GLU A 567 -9.38 -3.09 -29.36
N GLU A 568 -9.64 -2.81 -30.66
CA GLU A 568 -9.10 -3.59 -31.77
C GLU A 568 -7.55 -3.54 -31.83
N MET A 569 -6.93 -2.40 -31.47
CA MET A 569 -5.47 -2.29 -31.37
C MET A 569 -4.92 -3.14 -30.23
N VAL A 570 -5.55 -3.07 -29.05
CA VAL A 570 -5.14 -3.87 -27.91
C VAL A 570 -5.26 -5.36 -28.21
N GLU A 571 -6.36 -5.80 -28.84
CA GLU A 571 -6.57 -7.18 -29.23
C GLU A 571 -5.48 -7.73 -30.18
N LYS A 572 -4.95 -6.87 -31.06
CA LYS A 572 -3.87 -7.23 -31.99
C LYS A 572 -2.48 -7.17 -31.36
N SER A 573 -2.37 -6.62 -30.16
CA SER A 573 -1.10 -6.40 -29.48
C SER A 573 -0.71 -7.59 -28.59
N PRO A 574 0.58 -7.77 -28.28
CA PRO A 574 1.03 -8.77 -27.31
C PRO A 574 0.58 -8.47 -25.87
N TYR A 575 -0.02 -7.31 -25.61
CA TYR A 575 -0.61 -6.95 -24.32
C TYR A 575 -2.04 -7.49 -24.14
N TYR A 576 -2.66 -8.09 -25.17
CA TYR A 576 -4.01 -8.63 -25.07
C TYR A 576 -4.05 -9.81 -24.10
N LYS A 577 -4.97 -9.74 -23.11
CA LYS A 577 -5.07 -10.72 -22.01
C LYS A 577 -3.74 -10.92 -21.25
N ALA A 578 -2.95 -9.87 -21.17
CA ALA A 578 -1.65 -9.85 -20.51
C ALA A 578 -1.53 -8.64 -19.58
N THR A 579 -2.64 -8.08 -19.11
CA THR A 579 -2.70 -6.97 -18.15
C THR A 579 -2.89 -7.50 -16.74
N SER A 580 -2.69 -6.65 -15.75
CA SER A 580 -2.88 -7.03 -14.33
C SER A 580 -4.29 -7.55 -14.04
N ASN A 581 -5.31 -7.09 -14.78
CA ASN A 581 -6.72 -7.40 -14.52
C ASN A 581 -7.29 -8.55 -15.35
N ASP A 582 -6.59 -9.00 -16.39
CA ASP A 582 -7.10 -10.02 -17.30
C ASP A 582 -6.10 -11.14 -17.63
N VAL A 583 -4.93 -11.13 -17.03
CA VAL A 583 -3.94 -12.20 -17.14
C VAL A 583 -4.48 -13.51 -16.55
N ASP A 584 -4.03 -14.64 -17.04
CA ASP A 584 -4.21 -15.91 -16.33
C ASP A 584 -3.42 -15.88 -15.01
N TRP A 585 -4.11 -15.64 -13.90
CA TRP A 585 -3.49 -15.47 -12.58
C TRP A 585 -2.81 -16.75 -12.07
N LEU A 586 -3.31 -17.94 -12.42
CA LEU A 586 -2.64 -19.21 -12.08
C LEU A 586 -1.32 -19.33 -12.83
N GLN A 587 -1.28 -18.96 -14.12
CA GLN A 587 -0.04 -18.91 -14.88
C GLN A 587 0.94 -17.88 -14.34
N LYS A 588 0.45 -16.71 -13.89
CA LYS A 588 1.28 -15.71 -13.20
C LYS A 588 1.93 -16.27 -11.94
N VAL A 589 1.19 -17.03 -11.13
CA VAL A 589 1.73 -17.68 -9.92
C VAL A 589 2.76 -18.75 -10.29
N LYS A 590 2.50 -19.57 -11.31
CA LYS A 590 3.45 -20.57 -11.82
C LYS A 590 4.73 -19.91 -12.32
N MET A 591 4.63 -18.77 -13.03
CA MET A 591 5.81 -18.00 -13.44
C MET A 591 6.61 -17.56 -12.23
N GLN A 592 5.97 -17.00 -11.19
CA GLN A 592 6.64 -16.63 -9.95
C GLN A 592 7.40 -17.82 -9.34
N GLY A 593 6.80 -19.00 -9.28
CA GLY A 593 7.44 -20.21 -8.77
C GLY A 593 8.66 -20.65 -9.57
N ARG A 594 8.56 -20.57 -10.93
CA ARG A 594 9.69 -20.87 -11.82
C ARG A 594 10.84 -19.88 -11.65
N VAL A 595 10.53 -18.59 -11.61
CA VAL A 595 11.51 -17.53 -11.40
C VAL A 595 12.14 -17.62 -10.00
N GLN A 596 11.36 -17.99 -8.97
CA GLN A 596 11.84 -18.12 -7.59
C GLN A 596 12.98 -19.12 -7.45
N LYS A 597 13.05 -20.15 -8.30
CA LYS A 597 14.16 -21.10 -8.33
C LYS A 597 15.51 -20.43 -8.58
N TRP A 598 15.51 -19.30 -9.26
CA TRP A 598 16.71 -18.55 -9.67
C TRP A 598 16.93 -17.25 -8.89
N VAL A 599 16.19 -17.05 -7.80
CA VAL A 599 16.29 -15.90 -6.89
C VAL A 599 16.57 -16.40 -5.48
N ASP A 600 17.75 -16.12 -4.96
CA ASP A 600 18.19 -16.62 -3.64
C ASP A 600 17.45 -15.95 -2.49
N HIS A 601 17.08 -14.67 -2.58
CA HIS A 601 16.11 -14.05 -1.66
C HIS A 601 14.68 -14.41 -2.05
N SER A 602 13.81 -13.42 -2.23
CA SER A 602 12.41 -13.62 -2.58
C SER A 602 11.97 -12.64 -3.68
N ILE A 603 10.69 -12.67 -3.98
CA ILE A 603 10.08 -11.87 -5.04
C ILE A 603 8.93 -11.06 -4.42
N SER A 604 8.95 -9.74 -4.62
CA SER A 604 7.78 -8.92 -4.36
C SER A 604 6.85 -8.96 -5.56
N VAL A 605 5.69 -9.55 -5.36
CA VAL A 605 4.66 -9.67 -6.38
C VAL A 605 3.29 -9.45 -5.76
N THR A 606 2.42 -8.78 -6.49
CA THR A 606 1.01 -8.62 -6.12
C THR A 606 0.12 -9.18 -7.21
N ILE A 607 -0.74 -10.12 -6.86
CA ILE A 607 -1.77 -10.61 -7.76
C ILE A 607 -2.95 -9.63 -7.68
N ASN A 608 -3.07 -8.77 -8.68
CA ASN A 608 -4.19 -7.85 -8.78
C ASN A 608 -5.39 -8.58 -9.35
N LEU A 609 -6.52 -8.47 -8.68
CA LEU A 609 -7.76 -9.14 -9.02
C LEU A 609 -8.90 -8.12 -9.16
N PRO A 610 -9.80 -8.29 -10.13
CA PRO A 610 -11.05 -7.52 -10.22
C PRO A 610 -11.89 -7.63 -8.96
N SER A 611 -12.81 -6.67 -8.77
CA SER A 611 -13.67 -6.61 -7.58
C SER A 611 -14.66 -7.76 -7.43
N ASP A 612 -14.99 -8.44 -8.53
CA ASP A 612 -16.02 -9.50 -8.64
C ASP A 612 -15.48 -10.92 -8.51
N VAL A 613 -14.19 -11.11 -8.20
CA VAL A 613 -13.62 -12.43 -7.99
C VAL A 613 -14.07 -13.07 -6.69
N SER A 614 -14.17 -14.38 -6.69
CA SER A 614 -14.58 -15.17 -5.52
C SER A 614 -13.42 -15.39 -4.52
N GLU A 615 -13.75 -15.73 -3.28
CA GLU A 615 -12.77 -16.13 -2.26
C GLU A 615 -12.06 -17.44 -2.63
N GLU A 616 -12.77 -18.36 -3.29
CA GLU A 616 -12.24 -19.63 -3.73
C GLU A 616 -11.04 -19.45 -4.65
N LEU A 617 -11.13 -18.50 -5.60
CA LEU A 617 -10.01 -18.19 -6.50
C LEU A 617 -8.77 -17.72 -5.71
N VAL A 618 -8.94 -16.90 -4.67
CA VAL A 618 -7.82 -16.49 -3.81
C VAL A 618 -7.19 -17.69 -3.12
N GLY A 619 -8.02 -18.62 -2.65
CA GLY A 619 -7.59 -19.89 -2.07
C GLY A 619 -6.79 -20.75 -3.05
N GLU A 620 -7.26 -20.87 -4.28
CA GLU A 620 -6.57 -21.60 -5.35
C GLU A 620 -5.22 -20.98 -5.69
N LEU A 621 -5.14 -19.65 -5.79
CA LEU A 621 -3.90 -18.91 -6.06
C LEU A 621 -2.86 -19.10 -4.95
N TYR A 622 -3.26 -19.03 -3.68
CA TYR A 622 -2.35 -19.26 -2.56
C TYR A 622 -1.88 -20.72 -2.48
N MET A 623 -2.78 -21.67 -2.77
CA MET A 623 -2.41 -23.09 -2.81
C MET A 623 -1.46 -23.39 -3.96
N GLU A 624 -1.67 -22.81 -5.14
CA GLU A 624 -0.77 -22.93 -6.27
C GLU A 624 0.60 -22.30 -5.99
N ALA A 625 0.63 -21.14 -5.29
CA ALA A 625 1.88 -20.48 -4.89
C ALA A 625 2.74 -21.40 -4.00
N TRP A 626 2.11 -22.08 -3.03
CA TRP A 626 2.81 -23.07 -2.20
C TRP A 626 3.34 -24.24 -3.01
N LYS A 627 2.49 -24.84 -3.86
CA LYS A 627 2.86 -25.99 -4.71
C LYS A 627 3.94 -25.66 -5.72
N SER A 628 3.94 -24.45 -6.26
CA SER A 628 4.94 -23.96 -7.21
C SER A 628 6.28 -23.57 -6.59
N GLY A 629 6.38 -23.60 -5.24
CA GLY A 629 7.61 -23.25 -4.52
C GLY A 629 7.87 -21.76 -4.40
N CYS A 630 6.84 -20.93 -4.46
CA CYS A 630 6.94 -19.51 -4.13
C CYS A 630 7.33 -19.33 -2.67
N LYS A 631 8.11 -18.29 -2.35
CA LYS A 631 8.48 -17.94 -0.96
C LYS A 631 7.44 -17.05 -0.28
N GLY A 632 6.58 -16.39 -1.04
CA GLY A 632 5.46 -15.59 -0.53
C GLY A 632 4.46 -15.28 -1.62
N CYS A 633 3.28 -14.85 -1.21
CA CYS A 633 2.22 -14.45 -2.12
C CYS A 633 1.35 -13.37 -1.48
N THR A 634 1.00 -12.36 -2.24
CA THR A 634 0.10 -11.28 -1.84
C THR A 634 -0.95 -11.07 -2.92
N VAL A 635 -2.21 -10.94 -2.50
CA VAL A 635 -3.34 -10.66 -3.38
C VAL A 635 -3.86 -9.26 -3.09
N TYR A 636 -4.21 -8.52 -4.12
CA TYR A 636 -4.95 -7.28 -4.01
C TYR A 636 -6.21 -7.37 -4.88
N ARG A 637 -7.37 -7.39 -4.24
CA ARG A 637 -8.66 -7.32 -4.94
C ARG A 637 -9.10 -5.87 -5.05
N ASP A 638 -9.53 -5.45 -6.22
CA ASP A 638 -9.99 -4.08 -6.46
C ASP A 638 -11.14 -3.70 -5.51
N GLY A 639 -11.01 -2.55 -4.87
CA GLY A 639 -11.95 -2.11 -3.83
C GLY A 639 -11.76 -2.71 -2.42
N SER A 640 -10.78 -3.60 -2.21
CA SER A 640 -10.47 -4.14 -0.86
C SER A 640 -9.78 -3.13 0.05
N ARG A 641 -9.12 -2.12 -0.51
CA ARG A 641 -8.54 -0.96 0.19
C ARG A 641 -8.85 0.32 -0.56
N ALA A 642 -8.74 1.48 0.08
CA ALA A 642 -8.72 2.77 -0.62
C ALA A 642 -7.56 2.77 -1.62
N GLY A 643 -7.90 2.69 -2.90
CA GLY A 643 -6.96 2.36 -3.97
C GLY A 643 -5.95 3.46 -4.25
N VAL A 644 -4.72 3.04 -4.54
CA VAL A 644 -3.65 3.90 -5.09
C VAL A 644 -3.79 4.01 -6.61
N LEU A 645 -4.39 3.01 -7.26
CA LEU A 645 -4.68 2.97 -8.69
C LEU A 645 -6.17 2.62 -8.87
N ILE A 646 -6.91 3.47 -9.56
CA ILE A 646 -8.31 3.24 -9.91
C ILE A 646 -8.35 3.00 -11.41
N ALA A 647 -8.80 1.83 -11.85
CA ALA A 647 -9.17 1.62 -13.24
C ALA A 647 -10.42 2.47 -13.54
N ASN A 648 -10.35 3.29 -14.56
CA ASN A 648 -11.46 4.16 -14.95
C ASN A 648 -12.63 3.41 -15.65
N ASP A 649 -12.66 2.08 -15.62
CA ASP A 649 -13.71 1.27 -16.25
C ASP A 649 -14.83 0.92 -15.27
N LYS A 650 -15.41 1.90 -14.58
CA LYS A 650 -16.80 1.80 -14.14
C LYS A 650 -17.69 2.54 -15.12
N GLU A 651 -17.86 1.98 -16.33
CA GLU A 651 -19.15 2.09 -16.97
C GLU A 651 -20.13 1.30 -16.09
N GLU A 652 -21.12 1.99 -15.56
CA GLU A 652 -22.32 1.35 -15.05
C GLU A 652 -22.81 0.37 -16.10
N LYS A 653 -22.65 -0.94 -15.84
CA LYS A 653 -23.37 -1.95 -16.60
C LYS A 653 -24.85 -1.71 -16.30
N GLU A 654 -25.52 -0.98 -17.19
CA GLU A 654 -26.97 -1.02 -17.27
C GLU A 654 -27.40 -2.49 -17.37
N ASP A 655 -28.02 -2.92 -16.32
CA ASP A 655 -28.72 -4.23 -16.26
C ASP A 655 -29.89 -4.17 -17.25
N LYS A 656 -29.63 -4.55 -18.51
CA LYS A 656 -30.66 -4.71 -19.54
C LYS A 656 -31.37 -6.03 -19.28
N GLY A 657 -32.40 -5.95 -18.48
CA GLY A 657 -33.32 -7.07 -18.35
C GLY A 657 -34.29 -7.02 -17.22
N LYS A 658 -35.19 -6.03 -17.20
CA LYS A 658 -36.56 -6.16 -16.73
C LYS A 658 -37.29 -4.86 -17.03
N GLU A 659 -38.28 -4.93 -17.92
CA GLU A 659 -39.30 -3.91 -18.06
C GLU A 659 -39.80 -3.50 -16.68
N LYS A 660 -39.66 -2.23 -16.36
CA LYS A 660 -40.28 -1.60 -15.21
C LYS A 660 -40.99 -0.36 -15.67
N ASP A 661 -42.20 -0.31 -15.21
CA ASP A 661 -43.10 0.82 -15.26
C ASP A 661 -42.38 2.15 -14.98
N ASP A 662 -42.73 3.13 -15.81
CA ASP A 662 -42.40 4.55 -15.65
C ASP A 662 -42.91 5.08 -14.31
N ASP A 663 -41.99 5.26 -13.36
CA ASP A 663 -42.08 6.29 -12.35
C ASP A 663 -40.84 7.17 -12.46
N CYS A 664 -40.97 8.22 -13.28
CA CYS A 664 -40.03 9.32 -13.39
C CYS A 664 -39.84 9.99 -12.04
N TYR A 665 -38.79 9.64 -11.28
CA TYR A 665 -38.31 10.50 -10.22
C TYR A 665 -37.55 11.68 -10.88
N GLU A 666 -38.26 12.81 -11.02
CA GLU A 666 -37.59 14.09 -11.27
C GLU A 666 -36.59 14.36 -10.12
N MET A 667 -35.31 14.46 -10.43
CA MET A 667 -34.34 14.96 -9.47
C MET A 667 -34.77 16.34 -8.99
N PRO A 668 -34.94 16.55 -7.66
CA PRO A 668 -35.38 17.86 -7.18
C PRO A 668 -34.33 18.91 -7.54
N GLN A 669 -34.74 20.05 -8.09
CA GLN A 669 -33.86 21.17 -8.34
C GLN A 669 -33.08 21.53 -7.09
N VAL A 670 -31.74 21.40 -7.14
CA VAL A 670 -30.88 21.72 -6.02
C VAL A 670 -30.84 23.23 -5.84
N VAL A 671 -31.49 23.72 -4.78
CA VAL A 671 -31.46 25.14 -4.44
C VAL A 671 -30.26 25.40 -3.53
N THR A 672 -29.16 25.83 -4.10
CA THR A 672 -27.88 26.11 -3.38
C THR A 672 -27.92 27.40 -2.55
N SER A 673 -28.79 28.36 -2.91
CA SER A 673 -28.97 29.61 -2.16
C SER A 673 -30.07 29.46 -1.15
N ARG A 674 -29.70 29.45 0.14
CA ARG A 674 -30.68 29.32 1.24
C ARG A 674 -31.61 30.55 1.31
N PRO A 675 -32.93 30.37 1.27
CA PRO A 675 -33.89 31.44 1.53
C PRO A 675 -33.68 32.10 2.89
N ILE A 676 -34.11 33.36 3.03
CA ILE A 676 -34.01 34.09 4.30
C ILE A 676 -34.88 33.40 5.37
N GLU A 677 -36.08 32.97 5.02
CA GLU A 677 -37.03 32.27 5.90
C GLU A 677 -37.32 30.86 5.37
N LEU A 678 -37.39 29.89 6.27
CA LEU A 678 -37.85 28.52 5.97
C LEU A 678 -38.93 28.14 6.99
N GLU A 679 -40.00 27.54 6.53
CA GLU A 679 -40.91 26.84 7.41
C GLU A 679 -40.17 25.73 8.13
N ALA A 680 -40.52 25.47 9.39
CA ALA A 680 -39.81 24.49 10.19
C ALA A 680 -40.73 23.66 11.06
N ASP A 681 -40.42 22.37 11.10
CA ASP A 681 -40.98 21.44 12.08
C ASP A 681 -40.12 21.39 13.34
N VAL A 682 -40.83 21.22 14.49
CA VAL A 682 -40.18 21.14 15.80
C VAL A 682 -40.40 19.74 16.36
N ILE A 683 -39.33 18.99 16.54
CA ILE A 683 -39.34 17.60 17.02
C ILE A 683 -38.55 17.51 18.30
N LYS A 684 -39.15 16.96 19.33
CA LYS A 684 -38.58 16.78 20.66
C LYS A 684 -38.18 15.35 20.87
N PHE A 685 -36.99 15.14 21.42
CA PHE A 685 -36.46 13.81 21.72
C PHE A 685 -35.62 13.83 23.00
N GLN A 686 -35.09 12.68 23.40
CA GLN A 686 -34.14 12.55 24.51
C GLN A 686 -32.79 12.16 23.99
N ASN A 687 -31.75 12.82 24.54
CA ASN A 687 -30.38 12.39 24.39
C ASN A 687 -29.83 12.07 25.79
N ASN A 688 -29.56 10.81 26.07
CA ASN A 688 -29.30 10.31 27.43
C ASN A 688 -30.49 10.64 28.36
N LYS A 689 -30.30 11.46 29.36
CA LYS A 689 -31.37 11.88 30.32
C LYS A 689 -31.86 13.30 30.05
N GLU A 690 -31.29 14.00 29.08
CA GLU A 690 -31.60 15.38 28.73
C GLU A 690 -32.75 15.49 27.71
N LYS A 691 -33.50 16.55 27.78
CA LYS A 691 -34.53 16.86 26.78
C LYS A 691 -33.89 17.66 25.65
N TRP A 692 -34.02 17.15 24.45
CA TRP A 692 -33.47 17.76 23.25
C TRP A 692 -34.59 18.17 22.27
N ILE A 693 -34.21 19.05 21.36
CA ILE A 693 -35.10 19.58 20.33
C ILE A 693 -34.36 19.62 18.99
N ALA A 694 -35.07 19.28 17.93
CA ALA A 694 -34.62 19.47 16.55
C ALA A 694 -35.58 20.42 15.83
N PHE A 695 -35.02 21.41 15.13
CA PHE A 695 -35.73 22.26 14.18
C PHE A 695 -35.34 21.77 12.78
N ILE A 696 -36.33 21.35 11.99
CA ILE A 696 -36.13 20.89 10.63
C ILE A 696 -36.72 21.93 9.69
N GLY A 697 -35.83 22.70 9.05
CA GLY A 697 -36.17 23.67 8.05
C GLY A 697 -36.60 22.99 6.74
N LEU A 698 -37.76 23.37 6.22
CA LEU A 698 -38.38 22.77 5.03
C LEU A 698 -38.29 23.71 3.84
N LEU A 699 -37.94 23.20 2.68
CA LEU A 699 -38.03 23.87 1.40
C LEU A 699 -38.96 23.04 0.49
N ASN A 700 -40.07 23.61 0.09
CA ASN A 700 -41.11 22.92 -0.70
C ASN A 700 -41.56 21.59 -0.06
N GLY A 701 -41.68 21.57 1.27
CA GLY A 701 -42.12 20.40 2.02
C GLY A 701 -41.02 19.35 2.29
N ARG A 702 -39.81 19.53 1.76
CA ARG A 702 -38.69 18.63 1.94
C ARG A 702 -37.73 19.19 2.99
N PRO A 703 -37.14 18.31 3.86
CA PRO A 703 -36.04 18.71 4.75
C PRO A 703 -34.88 19.35 3.99
N TYR A 704 -34.51 20.56 4.36
CA TYR A 704 -33.45 21.35 3.77
C TYR A 704 -32.31 21.63 4.75
N GLU A 705 -32.62 21.79 6.02
CA GLU A 705 -31.67 21.98 7.09
C GLU A 705 -32.19 21.45 8.43
N ILE A 706 -31.31 21.15 9.35
CA ILE A 706 -31.59 20.73 10.70
C ILE A 706 -30.72 21.50 11.70
N PHE A 707 -31.31 21.89 12.84
CA PHE A 707 -30.61 22.44 14.01
C PHE A 707 -31.05 21.67 15.25
N THR A 708 -30.12 21.35 16.13
CA THR A 708 -30.38 20.56 17.33
C THR A 708 -29.79 21.19 18.57
N GLY A 709 -30.49 21.12 19.70
CA GLY A 709 -29.96 21.62 20.95
C GLY A 709 -30.78 21.13 22.14
N ILE A 710 -30.35 21.50 23.36
CA ILE A 710 -31.01 21.18 24.61
C ILE A 710 -32.28 22.02 24.74
N ASN A 711 -33.38 21.34 25.12
CA ASN A 711 -34.68 22.00 25.38
C ASN A 711 -34.84 22.26 26.88
N ASP A 712 -34.00 23.17 27.40
CA ASP A 712 -33.94 23.59 28.79
C ASP A 712 -33.71 25.10 28.90
N GLU A 713 -34.15 25.72 29.97
CA GLU A 713 -34.10 27.18 30.16
C GLU A 713 -32.70 27.64 30.56
N ASP A 714 -31.95 26.80 31.29
CA ASP A 714 -30.60 27.12 31.78
C ASP A 714 -29.50 26.75 30.78
N ASP A 715 -29.61 25.59 30.10
CA ASP A 715 -28.58 25.00 29.26
C ASP A 715 -28.86 25.04 27.74
N GLY A 716 -29.94 25.70 27.31
CA GLY A 716 -30.37 25.73 25.94
C GLY A 716 -31.48 26.71 25.62
N ILE A 717 -32.56 26.21 25.04
CA ILE A 717 -33.78 27.00 24.73
C ILE A 717 -35.05 26.26 25.16
N MET A 718 -35.98 26.99 25.78
CA MET A 718 -37.26 26.40 26.20
C MET A 718 -38.34 26.62 25.15
N ILE A 719 -38.77 25.59 24.49
CA ILE A 719 -39.90 25.58 23.54
C ILE A 719 -41.11 24.90 24.20
N PRO A 720 -42.26 25.56 24.33
CA PRO A 720 -43.47 24.97 24.89
C PRO A 720 -43.90 23.68 24.19
N LYS A 721 -44.48 22.72 24.94
CA LYS A 721 -44.84 21.40 24.41
C LYS A 721 -45.78 21.43 23.21
N ASN A 722 -46.62 22.43 23.11
CA ASN A 722 -47.64 22.59 22.05
C ASN A 722 -47.10 23.22 20.77
N VAL A 723 -45.83 23.66 20.75
CA VAL A 723 -45.21 24.22 19.54
C VAL A 723 -44.56 23.07 18.80
N THR A 724 -45.11 22.77 17.62
CA THR A 724 -44.69 21.70 16.72
C THR A 724 -44.19 22.24 15.39
N THR A 725 -44.47 23.52 15.08
CA THR A 725 -44.07 24.20 13.82
C THR A 725 -43.64 25.63 14.10
N GLY A 726 -42.90 26.24 13.19
CA GLY A 726 -42.44 27.61 13.22
C GLY A 726 -41.65 27.98 11.95
N LYS A 727 -40.81 28.99 12.07
CA LYS A 727 -39.94 29.46 10.98
C LYS A 727 -38.52 29.59 11.46
N ILE A 728 -37.53 29.18 10.63
CA ILE A 728 -36.13 29.48 10.84
C ILE A 728 -35.75 30.66 9.95
N ILE A 729 -35.27 31.73 10.57
CA ILE A 729 -34.93 32.99 9.91
C ILE A 729 -33.42 33.15 9.94
N LYS A 730 -32.84 33.44 8.78
CA LYS A 730 -31.40 33.82 8.66
C LYS A 730 -31.31 35.33 8.88
N ALA A 731 -30.65 35.74 9.94
CA ALA A 731 -30.46 37.13 10.32
C ALA A 731 -28.96 37.49 10.37
N TYR A 732 -28.64 38.77 10.47
CA TYR A 732 -27.29 39.30 10.64
C TYR A 732 -27.26 40.27 11.82
N ASP A 733 -26.27 40.19 12.66
CA ASP A 733 -26.05 41.14 13.75
C ASP A 733 -25.50 42.51 13.23
N ASN A 734 -25.32 43.44 14.14
CA ASN A 734 -24.80 44.79 13.83
C ASN A 734 -23.35 44.75 13.26
N ASP A 735 -22.61 43.70 13.51
CA ASP A 735 -21.24 43.48 13.03
C ASP A 735 -21.21 42.70 11.69
N GLY A 736 -22.40 42.39 11.12
CA GLY A 736 -22.54 41.63 9.88
C GLY A 736 -22.30 40.14 10.01
N ARG A 737 -22.27 39.60 11.22
CA ARG A 737 -22.15 38.16 11.47
C ARG A 737 -23.52 37.49 11.31
N LYS A 738 -23.52 36.41 10.59
CA LYS A 738 -24.70 35.62 10.28
C LYS A 738 -25.09 34.75 11.49
N HIS A 739 -26.38 34.78 11.87
CA HIS A 739 -26.98 33.92 12.88
C HIS A 739 -28.35 33.41 12.39
N TYR A 740 -28.93 32.49 13.15
CA TYR A 740 -30.22 31.90 12.87
C TYR A 740 -31.18 32.08 14.03
N ASP A 741 -32.44 32.54 13.74
CA ASP A 741 -33.47 32.75 14.72
C ASP A 741 -34.59 31.74 14.50
N PHE A 742 -35.32 31.38 15.55
CA PHE A 742 -36.53 30.58 15.45
C PHE A 742 -37.73 31.37 15.90
N GLN A 743 -38.72 31.46 15.03
CA GLN A 743 -39.97 32.19 15.28
C GLN A 743 -41.17 31.26 15.28
N PHE A 744 -42.04 31.37 16.28
CA PHE A 744 -43.27 30.59 16.40
C PHE A 744 -44.41 31.44 16.98
N GLN A 745 -45.65 30.93 16.86
CA GLN A 745 -46.83 31.55 17.49
C GLN A 745 -47.14 30.86 18.84
N ASN A 746 -47.29 31.66 19.87
CA ASN A 746 -47.72 31.15 21.17
C ASN A 746 -49.27 30.88 21.17
N ARG A 747 -49.80 30.29 22.25
CA ARG A 747 -51.23 29.96 22.39
C ARG A 747 -52.18 31.15 22.26
N ARG A 748 -51.71 32.39 22.40
CA ARG A 748 -52.50 33.63 22.26
C ARG A 748 -52.35 34.27 20.88
N GLY A 749 -51.65 33.58 19.94
CA GLY A 749 -51.47 34.07 18.57
C GLY A 749 -50.30 35.09 18.41
N TYR A 750 -49.59 35.44 19.47
CA TYR A 750 -48.43 36.34 19.35
C TYR A 750 -47.21 35.63 18.80
N LYS A 751 -46.46 36.30 17.92
CA LYS A 751 -45.18 35.84 17.40
C LYS A 751 -44.12 35.96 18.50
N VAL A 752 -43.42 34.91 18.73
CA VAL A 752 -42.26 34.83 19.65
C VAL A 752 -41.05 34.46 18.81
N THR A 753 -39.98 35.23 18.93
CA THR A 753 -38.71 34.99 18.24
C THR A 753 -37.62 34.64 19.26
N ILE A 754 -36.91 33.55 19.04
CA ILE A 754 -35.72 33.18 19.80
C ILE A 754 -34.55 33.48 18.89
N GLU A 755 -33.75 34.49 19.28
CA GLU A 755 -32.61 34.95 18.49
C GLU A 755 -31.35 34.16 18.78
N GLY A 756 -30.52 33.96 17.77
CA GLY A 756 -29.15 33.43 17.86
C GLY A 756 -29.09 31.96 18.30
N LEU A 757 -29.74 31.03 17.62
CA LEU A 757 -29.67 29.59 17.91
C LEU A 757 -28.25 29.04 17.96
N ASP A 758 -27.37 29.58 17.13
CA ASP A 758 -25.97 29.20 17.01
C ASP A 758 -25.14 29.52 18.26
N GLY A 759 -25.52 30.55 19.02
CA GLY A 759 -24.90 30.90 20.30
C GLY A 759 -25.45 30.15 21.51
N LYS A 760 -26.60 29.45 21.35
CA LYS A 760 -27.33 28.78 22.44
C LYS A 760 -27.19 27.25 22.40
N PHE A 761 -26.67 26.70 21.35
CA PHE A 761 -26.52 25.25 21.20
C PHE A 761 -25.10 24.80 21.37
N ASN A 762 -24.91 23.57 21.87
CA ASN A 762 -23.57 22.96 22.01
C ASN A 762 -22.85 22.94 20.65
N PRO A 763 -21.62 23.50 20.56
CA PRO A 763 -20.90 23.65 19.29
C PRO A 763 -20.65 22.32 18.56
N GLU A 764 -20.44 21.22 19.28
CA GLU A 764 -20.20 19.91 18.68
C GLU A 764 -21.42 19.41 17.92
N PHE A 765 -22.55 19.32 18.58
CA PHE A 765 -23.81 18.88 17.95
C PHE A 765 -24.34 19.88 16.92
N TRP A 766 -24.04 21.16 17.10
CA TRP A 766 -24.30 22.19 16.09
C TRP A 766 -23.51 21.91 14.80
N ASN A 767 -22.25 21.50 14.92
CA ASN A 767 -21.44 21.16 13.75
C ASN A 767 -21.94 19.89 13.05
N TYR A 768 -22.35 18.85 13.76
CA TYR A 768 -22.97 17.67 13.14
C TYR A 768 -24.26 18.03 12.41
N ALA A 769 -25.13 18.82 13.04
CA ALA A 769 -26.36 19.29 12.41
C ALA A 769 -26.09 20.13 11.17
N LYS A 770 -25.02 20.92 11.17
CA LYS A 770 -24.57 21.74 10.02
C LYS A 770 -24.10 20.87 8.85
N LEU A 771 -23.38 19.78 9.13
CA LEU A 771 -22.96 18.81 8.11
C LEU A 771 -24.17 18.08 7.51
N ILE A 772 -25.11 17.63 8.35
CA ILE A 772 -26.37 17.02 7.89
C ILE A 772 -27.17 18.02 7.04
N SER A 773 -27.25 19.28 7.45
CA SER A 773 -27.88 20.34 6.67
C SER A 773 -27.19 20.54 5.31
N GLY A 774 -25.88 20.37 5.25
CA GLY A 774 -25.12 20.40 4.00
C GLY A 774 -25.61 19.36 3.02
N VAL A 775 -25.63 18.08 3.42
CA VAL A 775 -26.07 16.98 2.52
C VAL A 775 -27.55 17.07 2.15
N LEU A 776 -28.41 17.57 3.04
CA LEU A 776 -29.84 17.82 2.74
C LEU A 776 -30.01 18.91 1.66
N ARG A 777 -29.23 20.01 1.73
CA ARG A 777 -29.26 21.11 0.75
C ARG A 777 -28.83 20.66 -0.64
N TYR A 778 -27.85 19.78 -0.71
CA TYR A 778 -27.37 19.23 -1.98
C TYR A 778 -28.22 18.05 -2.51
N GLY A 779 -29.40 17.84 -1.94
CA GLY A 779 -30.40 16.96 -2.53
C GLY A 779 -30.23 15.48 -2.21
N MET A 780 -29.35 15.09 -1.27
CA MET A 780 -29.22 13.68 -0.88
C MET A 780 -30.59 13.10 -0.50
N PRO A 781 -30.99 11.94 -1.02
CA PRO A 781 -32.26 11.29 -0.68
C PRO A 781 -32.37 11.07 0.84
N ILE A 782 -33.58 11.28 1.39
CA ILE A 782 -33.80 11.29 2.85
C ILE A 782 -33.43 9.95 3.49
N ASP A 783 -33.67 8.85 2.82
CA ASP A 783 -33.31 7.50 3.25
C ASP A 783 -31.78 7.35 3.37
N GLN A 784 -31.01 7.94 2.45
CA GLN A 784 -29.56 7.95 2.49
C GLN A 784 -29.02 8.85 3.62
N VAL A 785 -29.67 10.00 3.86
CA VAL A 785 -29.31 10.87 5.00
C VAL A 785 -29.56 10.15 6.32
N ILE A 786 -30.68 9.44 6.45
CA ILE A 786 -30.98 8.63 7.63
C ILE A 786 -29.93 7.54 7.82
N LYS A 787 -29.52 6.86 6.74
CA LYS A 787 -28.47 5.83 6.77
C LYS A 787 -27.12 6.41 7.19
N LEU A 788 -26.76 7.61 6.70
CA LEU A 788 -25.56 8.33 7.10
C LEU A 788 -25.60 8.67 8.59
N VAL A 789 -26.73 9.19 9.11
CA VAL A 789 -26.88 9.53 10.52
C VAL A 789 -26.81 8.28 11.41
N SER A 790 -27.46 7.18 10.99
CA SER A 790 -27.42 5.93 11.75
C SER A 790 -26.03 5.27 11.78
N GLY A 791 -25.16 5.60 10.81
CA GLY A 791 -23.77 5.16 10.76
C GLY A 791 -22.79 6.00 11.60
N LEU A 792 -23.24 7.11 12.23
CA LEU A 792 -22.35 7.92 13.08
C LEU A 792 -22.02 7.18 14.38
N GLU A 793 -20.76 7.14 14.72
CA GLU A 793 -20.26 6.64 16.01
C GLU A 793 -20.10 7.81 16.96
N LEU A 794 -20.91 7.87 18.01
CA LEU A 794 -20.87 8.88 19.05
C LEU A 794 -20.72 8.17 20.40
N ASP A 795 -19.87 8.72 21.28
CA ASP A 795 -19.68 8.20 22.64
C ASP A 795 -20.98 8.24 23.46
N SER A 796 -21.72 7.14 23.42
CA SER A 796 -22.96 6.99 24.22
C SER A 796 -23.31 5.52 24.41
N GLU A 797 -23.43 5.12 25.67
CA GLU A 797 -23.82 3.77 26.09
C GLU A 797 -25.34 3.54 26.19
N THR A 798 -26.18 4.51 25.85
CA THR A 798 -27.64 4.45 26.07
C THR A 798 -28.43 4.30 24.77
N ILE A 799 -29.65 3.72 24.87
CA ILE A 799 -30.56 3.56 23.74
C ILE A 799 -31.07 4.93 23.24
N ASN A 800 -31.19 5.93 24.10
CA ASN A 800 -31.63 7.27 23.76
C ASN A 800 -30.41 8.17 23.49
N THR A 801 -29.97 8.23 22.24
CA THR A 801 -28.85 9.04 21.79
C THR A 801 -29.28 10.17 20.90
N TRP A 802 -28.44 11.21 20.76
CA TRP A 802 -28.64 12.30 19.79
C TRP A 802 -28.89 11.74 18.39
N LYS A 803 -28.05 10.78 17.98
CA LYS A 803 -28.14 10.07 16.70
C LYS A 803 -29.55 9.49 16.48
N ASN A 804 -30.03 8.69 17.43
CA ASN A 804 -31.34 8.07 17.33
C ASN A 804 -32.50 9.11 17.35
N GLY A 805 -32.29 10.24 18.02
CA GLY A 805 -33.25 11.35 18.03
C GLY A 805 -33.33 12.04 16.66
N VAL A 806 -32.20 12.34 16.05
CA VAL A 806 -32.11 12.95 14.70
C VAL A 806 -32.63 11.99 13.64
N GLU A 807 -32.25 10.73 13.70
CA GLU A 807 -32.74 9.67 12.81
C GLU A 807 -34.29 9.59 12.85
N ARG A 808 -34.86 9.56 14.04
CA ARG A 808 -36.31 9.55 14.22
C ARG A 808 -36.98 10.82 13.64
N ALA A 809 -36.36 11.98 13.84
CA ALA A 809 -36.83 13.24 13.31
C ALA A 809 -36.86 13.25 11.77
N LEU A 810 -35.83 12.70 11.14
CA LEU A 810 -35.75 12.61 9.69
C LEU A 810 -36.66 11.53 9.08
N LYS A 811 -36.93 10.43 9.81
CA LYS A 811 -37.83 9.35 9.35
C LYS A 811 -39.26 9.82 9.10
N LYS A 812 -39.69 10.91 9.71
CA LYS A 812 -40.99 11.55 9.46
C LYS A 812 -41.20 11.91 7.96
N TYR A 813 -40.13 12.13 7.23
CA TYR A 813 -40.17 12.59 5.85
C TYR A 813 -39.88 11.49 4.82
N LEU A 814 -39.83 10.23 5.25
CA LEU A 814 -39.82 9.10 4.32
C LEU A 814 -41.16 9.01 3.60
N PRO A 815 -41.17 8.68 2.29
CA PRO A 815 -42.43 8.42 1.59
C PRO A 815 -43.23 7.33 2.31
N SER A 816 -44.56 7.51 2.39
CA SER A 816 -45.45 6.48 2.95
C SER A 816 -45.27 5.18 2.18
N GLU A 817 -45.23 4.03 2.90
CA GLU A 817 -45.05 2.70 2.37
C GLU A 817 -43.62 2.30 2.01
N THR A 818 -42.58 3.10 2.36
CA THR A 818 -41.21 2.71 2.20
C THR A 818 -40.92 1.41 2.95
N GLU A 819 -40.45 0.37 2.25
CA GLU A 819 -40.13 -0.93 2.86
C GLU A 819 -38.92 -0.85 3.79
N ALA A 820 -39.07 -1.43 4.98
CA ALA A 820 -37.95 -1.62 5.91
C ALA A 820 -37.16 -2.90 5.54
N LYS A 821 -36.35 -2.82 4.47
CA LYS A 821 -35.58 -3.97 3.95
C LYS A 821 -34.70 -4.59 5.02
N GLY A 822 -34.73 -5.93 5.12
CA GLY A 822 -33.90 -6.71 6.06
C GLY A 822 -34.41 -6.73 7.51
N GLN A 823 -35.61 -6.16 7.82
CA GLN A 823 -36.23 -6.24 9.14
C GLN A 823 -37.44 -7.16 9.15
N LYS A 824 -37.48 -8.07 10.13
CA LYS A 824 -38.61 -8.98 10.34
C LYS A 824 -39.56 -8.41 11.37
N CYS A 825 -40.87 -8.59 11.12
CA CYS A 825 -41.89 -8.20 12.08
C CYS A 825 -41.70 -8.98 13.40
N PRO A 826 -41.57 -8.29 14.56
CA PRO A 826 -41.38 -8.97 15.84
C PRO A 826 -42.58 -9.78 16.30
N VAL A 827 -43.75 -9.59 15.66
CA VAL A 827 -45.02 -10.28 16.04
C VAL A 827 -45.26 -11.51 15.16
N CYS A 828 -45.06 -11.40 13.83
CA CYS A 828 -45.35 -12.50 12.91
C CYS A 828 -44.15 -13.05 12.14
N GLY A 829 -42.95 -12.50 12.31
CA GLY A 829 -41.70 -12.97 11.68
C GLY A 829 -41.55 -12.68 10.19
N HIS A 830 -42.54 -12.11 9.50
CA HIS A 830 -42.48 -11.80 8.07
C HIS A 830 -41.69 -10.51 7.79
N GLU A 831 -40.96 -10.49 6.66
CA GLU A 831 -40.26 -9.31 6.14
C GLU A 831 -41.22 -8.40 5.34
N SER A 832 -42.27 -7.92 5.99
CA SER A 832 -43.32 -7.09 5.37
C SER A 832 -43.54 -5.80 6.17
N LEU A 833 -42.48 -5.27 6.76
CA LEU A 833 -42.53 -4.00 7.49
C LEU A 833 -42.36 -2.83 6.54
N VAL A 834 -43.23 -1.83 6.70
CA VAL A 834 -43.21 -0.57 5.94
C VAL A 834 -43.24 0.60 6.90
N TYR A 835 -42.72 1.74 6.48
CA TYR A 835 -42.85 2.99 7.21
C TYR A 835 -44.17 3.67 6.82
N GLU A 836 -45.00 3.95 7.78
CA GLU A 836 -46.24 4.70 7.61
C GLU A 836 -46.26 5.81 8.66
N GLU A 837 -46.25 7.06 8.25
CA GLU A 837 -46.14 8.25 9.11
C GLU A 837 -44.98 8.21 10.14
N GLY A 838 -43.85 7.59 9.75
CA GLY A 838 -42.68 7.42 10.62
C GLY A 838 -42.72 6.23 11.57
N CYS A 839 -43.82 5.46 11.58
CA CYS A 839 -43.97 4.23 12.35
C CYS A 839 -43.76 2.98 11.48
N LEU A 840 -43.14 1.93 12.03
CA LEU A 840 -43.04 0.63 11.38
C LEU A 840 -44.34 -0.13 11.50
N LYS A 841 -44.97 -0.43 10.37
CA LYS A 841 -46.22 -1.21 10.31
C LYS A 841 -46.02 -2.48 9.50
N CYS A 842 -46.49 -3.57 10.00
CA CYS A 842 -46.44 -4.83 9.27
C CYS A 842 -47.65 -4.99 8.36
N ARG A 843 -47.43 -5.12 7.06
CA ARG A 843 -48.49 -5.37 6.07
C ARG A 843 -49.15 -6.72 6.26
N ASN A 844 -48.47 -7.70 6.86
CA ASN A 844 -48.98 -9.06 7.03
C ASN A 844 -49.92 -9.21 8.27
N CYS A 845 -49.58 -8.64 9.42
CA CYS A 845 -50.32 -8.82 10.65
C CYS A 845 -50.89 -7.54 11.24
N GLY A 846 -50.68 -6.38 10.63
CA GLY A 846 -51.15 -5.10 11.10
C GLY A 846 -50.43 -4.55 12.34
N ALA A 847 -49.46 -5.26 12.89
CA ALA A 847 -48.70 -4.79 14.05
C ALA A 847 -47.97 -3.50 13.70
N SER A 848 -48.10 -2.49 14.56
CA SER A 848 -47.44 -1.20 14.39
C SER A 848 -46.51 -0.91 15.57
N LYS A 849 -45.32 -0.41 15.32
CA LYS A 849 -44.35 0.03 16.32
C LYS A 849 -43.89 1.44 15.98
N CYS A 850 -44.38 2.40 16.76
CA CYS A 850 -43.86 3.76 16.75
C CYS A 850 -42.67 3.82 17.75
N GLY A 851 -41.49 4.18 17.27
CA GLY A 851 -40.24 4.16 18.05
C GLY A 851 -40.18 5.21 19.15
#